data_a11fe07d3ae8208f6a2ff4e81a266bd6
#
_entry.id   a11fe07d3ae8208f6a2ff4e81a266bd6
#
_cell.length_a   1.000
_cell.length_b   1.000
_cell.length_c   1.000
_cell.angle_alpha   90.00
_cell.angle_beta   90.00
_cell.angle_gamma   90.00
#
_symmetry.space_group_name_H-M   'P 1'
#
loop_
_entity.id
_entity.type
_entity.pdbx_description
1 polymer ?
#
loop_
_entity_poly.entity_id
_entity_poly.type
_entity_poly.pdbx_seq_one_letter_code
_entity_poly.pdbx_strand_id
1 'polypeptide(L)'
;MEPPSNRPLTLSRIVALTIIGLLVLGLAYLCLAGSGSTVSVPSGAHAGELTLKPCHYATERGSYAADCGTLVVPENRHQAGSRLIALPVTRIRARTARPGTPVFRLQGGPGITNMEFAAASRLAAGRDVVLVGYRGVDGSVRLDCPEVDSAMRRAADLAGAKAIDAYATAYRSCAERLRSGGVDLGGYSLPERVDDLEAARRALGYRHVDLVSESAGTRTAMIYAWRYPKSVERSVMIAVNPPGNFIWYPGITDEQVRKYAKLCAHDGSCSSRTGDLAVTLHSTPVPHRWWFLPIREGNVRIATFFGLMNATPAAAGPISAPRTIDAWLAAANGDPSGLWLQSVMAQLVFPSAQVHGDLAAVARSDAAAAKRYFAGAHDHGSILGDTSSSFLFADGRIISAWPAGPDDNAYSRVRTSRVPTLLVSGDLDFATPPQTAARELLPHLPNGHQVVLKNLGHADDFWAYEPAAGSQLVNTFLASGRVDASRFTTNRIDFTPRMPQTVLAKIVLLVMVALASLTILSMLLLPLRVHRRGRVGRRSAVAIRSAGLVVIGLGGWLGGVLLALTAMPTVPLDSELLLGVSVGAPVGLTVYWAWVDRGWTAATKATGLAAALAGALVGAWLGGYAAPVPLAVLTAIAGAAAGGNLLVLVLDMVRQPAATAAPARTRTSPSPA
;
A
#
# COMPACT_ATOMS: atom_id res chain seq x y z
N MET A 1 -23.91 55.51 23.88
CA MET A 1 -23.26 54.72 22.83
C MET A 1 -21.76 54.90 23.01
N GLU A 2 -21.08 53.93 23.64
CA GLU A 2 -19.61 53.94 23.68
C GLU A 2 -19.05 53.60 22.29
N PRO A 3 -18.02 54.34 21.82
CA PRO A 3 -17.40 54.06 20.53
C PRO A 3 -16.70 52.71 20.58
N PRO A 4 -16.64 51.93 19.45
CA PRO A 4 -15.97 50.66 19.41
C PRO A 4 -14.48 50.85 19.68
N SER A 5 -13.96 50.16 20.70
CA SER A 5 -12.55 50.21 21.09
C SER A 5 -11.67 49.67 19.97
N ASN A 6 -10.92 50.54 19.33
CA ASN A 6 -9.81 50.21 18.42
C ASN A 6 -8.77 49.40 19.19
N ARG A 7 -8.72 48.08 18.97
CA ARG A 7 -7.65 47.22 19.50
C ARG A 7 -6.55 47.12 18.47
N PRO A 8 -5.32 47.60 18.73
CA PRO A 8 -4.19 47.40 17.81
C PRO A 8 -3.90 45.90 17.61
N LEU A 9 -3.30 45.56 16.47
CA LEU A 9 -2.79 44.22 16.21
C LEU A 9 -1.92 43.79 17.40
N THR A 10 -2.46 42.93 18.25
CA THR A 10 -1.69 42.41 19.37
C THR A 10 -0.61 41.48 18.85
N LEU A 11 0.56 41.49 19.47
CA LEU A 11 1.68 40.59 19.13
C LEU A 11 1.21 39.11 18.96
N SER A 12 0.23 38.70 19.79
CA SER A 12 -0.36 37.35 19.70
C SER A 12 -1.14 37.09 18.39
N ARG A 13 -1.75 38.11 17.78
CA ARG A 13 -2.46 37.98 16.49
C ARG A 13 -1.47 37.90 15.34
N ILE A 14 -0.38 38.67 15.37
CA ILE A 14 0.70 38.62 14.38
C ILE A 14 1.37 37.25 14.44
N VAL A 15 1.73 36.77 15.64
CA VAL A 15 2.33 35.44 15.83
C VAL A 15 1.40 34.35 15.33
N ALA A 16 0.10 34.38 15.61
CA ALA A 16 -0.87 33.40 15.11
C ALA A 16 -0.95 33.41 13.58
N LEU A 17 -1.01 34.59 12.94
CA LEU A 17 -1.00 34.72 11.47
C LEU A 17 0.29 34.14 10.85
N THR A 18 1.43 34.42 11.45
CA THR A 18 2.74 33.91 10.97
C THR A 18 2.77 32.38 11.06
N ILE A 19 2.35 31.80 12.20
CA ILE A 19 2.32 30.33 12.38
C ILE A 19 1.36 29.68 11.38
N ILE A 20 0.14 30.20 11.24
CA ILE A 20 -0.86 29.67 10.32
C ILE A 20 -0.37 29.81 8.87
N GLY A 21 0.21 30.96 8.51
CA GLY A 21 0.78 31.20 7.19
C GLY A 21 1.92 30.23 6.87
N LEU A 22 2.81 29.99 7.82
CA LEU A 22 3.91 29.02 7.65
C LEU A 22 3.38 27.57 7.51
N LEU A 23 2.33 27.21 8.24
CA LEU A 23 1.69 25.89 8.08
C LEU A 23 1.06 25.73 6.69
N VAL A 24 0.32 26.73 6.20
CA VAL A 24 -0.27 26.69 4.86
C VAL A 24 0.79 26.66 3.78
N LEU A 25 1.86 27.44 3.91
CA LEU A 25 3.00 27.43 2.98
C LEU A 25 3.75 26.10 3.03
N GLY A 26 3.92 25.51 4.21
CA GLY A 26 4.52 24.20 4.40
C GLY A 26 3.71 23.08 3.72
N LEU A 27 2.38 23.10 3.90
CA LEU A 27 1.49 22.14 3.22
C LEU A 27 1.50 22.35 1.70
N ALA A 28 1.46 23.59 1.23
CA ALA A 28 1.56 23.91 -0.19
C ALA A 28 2.91 23.46 -0.78
N TYR A 29 4.01 23.67 -0.04
CA TYR A 29 5.33 23.19 -0.45
C TYR A 29 5.36 21.65 -0.56
N LEU A 30 4.82 20.93 0.43
CA LEU A 30 4.72 19.45 0.38
C LEU A 30 3.89 18.96 -0.81
N CYS A 31 2.80 19.66 -1.15
CA CYS A 31 1.99 19.37 -2.33
C CYS A 31 2.77 19.59 -3.65
N LEU A 32 3.55 20.66 -3.72
CA LEU A 32 4.30 21.03 -4.93
C LEU A 32 5.62 20.26 -5.07
N ALA A 33 6.24 19.88 -3.95
CA ALA A 33 7.52 19.18 -3.93
C ALA A 33 7.43 17.74 -4.46
N GLY A 34 6.24 17.20 -4.63
CA GLY A 34 5.96 15.89 -5.19
C GLY A 34 6.79 14.79 -4.52
N SER A 35 6.16 13.81 -3.92
CA SER A 35 6.83 12.64 -3.34
C SER A 35 7.37 11.71 -4.43
N GLY A 36 8.54 12.04 -4.97
CA GLY A 36 9.21 11.18 -5.91
C GLY A 36 10.64 11.66 -6.16
N SER A 37 11.60 11.07 -5.47
CA SER A 37 12.97 11.04 -5.98
C SER A 37 12.97 10.14 -7.22
N THR A 38 12.52 10.68 -8.35
CA THR A 38 12.60 9.98 -9.63
C THR A 38 14.07 9.87 -10.01
N VAL A 39 14.57 8.65 -10.02
CA VAL A 39 15.86 8.36 -10.63
C VAL A 39 15.80 8.84 -12.07
N SER A 40 16.77 9.64 -12.50
CA SER A 40 16.83 10.17 -13.87
C SER A 40 18.08 9.66 -14.58
N VAL A 41 18.01 9.58 -15.90
CA VAL A 41 19.20 9.29 -16.72
C VAL A 41 20.13 10.49 -16.67
N PRO A 42 21.40 10.32 -16.20
CA PRO A 42 22.35 11.40 -16.21
C PRO A 42 22.65 11.90 -17.63
N SER A 43 22.92 13.20 -17.76
CA SER A 43 23.25 13.78 -19.07
C SER A 43 24.54 13.16 -19.61
N GLY A 44 24.50 12.69 -20.86
CA GLY A 44 25.64 12.06 -21.53
C GLY A 44 25.94 10.62 -21.09
N ALA A 45 25.10 10.02 -20.25
CA ALA A 45 25.31 8.63 -19.80
C ALA A 45 25.15 7.61 -20.93
N HIS A 46 25.87 6.50 -20.79
CA HIS A 46 25.83 5.39 -21.74
C HIS A 46 25.21 4.12 -21.13
N ALA A 47 24.71 3.24 -21.98
CA ALA A 47 24.19 1.95 -21.55
C ALA A 47 25.27 1.12 -20.81
N GLY A 48 24.93 0.59 -19.65
CA GLY A 48 25.83 -0.17 -18.77
C GLY A 48 26.59 0.70 -17.76
N GLU A 49 26.47 2.03 -17.82
CA GLU A 49 27.09 2.92 -16.85
C GLU A 49 26.41 2.79 -15.49
N LEU A 50 27.22 2.65 -14.43
CA LEU A 50 26.81 2.61 -13.04
C LEU A 50 27.57 3.66 -12.24
N THR A 51 26.84 4.59 -11.65
CA THR A 51 27.39 5.57 -10.69
C THR A 51 26.94 5.21 -9.28
N LEU A 52 27.88 5.13 -8.35
CA LEU A 52 27.61 4.82 -6.95
C LEU A 52 28.21 5.90 -6.04
N LYS A 53 27.50 6.23 -4.95
CA LYS A 53 27.94 7.11 -3.88
C LYS A 53 27.70 6.46 -2.53
N PRO A 54 28.57 6.67 -1.53
CA PRO A 54 28.33 6.19 -0.18
C PRO A 54 26.98 6.66 0.35
N CYS A 55 26.22 5.74 0.96
CA CYS A 55 24.95 6.01 1.58
C CYS A 55 24.74 5.09 2.78
N HIS A 56 23.55 5.14 3.37
CA HIS A 56 23.12 4.23 4.43
C HIS A 56 21.83 3.54 4.04
N TYR A 57 21.72 2.26 4.38
CA TYR A 57 20.52 1.46 4.15
C TYR A 57 19.92 1.01 5.49
N ALA A 58 18.63 1.30 5.69
CA ALA A 58 17.91 0.90 6.90
C ALA A 58 17.52 -0.58 6.83
N THR A 59 17.82 -1.33 7.88
CA THR A 59 17.45 -2.74 8.03
C THR A 59 16.73 -2.96 9.35
N GLU A 60 16.17 -4.15 9.56
CA GLU A 60 15.57 -4.55 10.86
C GLU A 60 16.54 -4.46 12.05
N ARG A 61 17.86 -4.50 11.81
CA ARG A 61 18.92 -4.42 12.82
C ARG A 61 19.66 -3.09 12.83
N GLY A 62 19.04 -2.03 12.27
CA GLY A 62 19.60 -0.69 12.19
C GLY A 62 20.21 -0.35 10.84
N SER A 63 20.99 0.72 10.80
CA SER A 63 21.56 1.28 9.58
C SER A 63 22.86 0.59 9.19
N TYR A 64 22.99 0.27 7.91
CA TYR A 64 24.18 -0.35 7.31
C TYR A 64 24.84 0.60 6.30
N ALA A 65 26.18 0.59 6.28
CA ALA A 65 26.93 1.27 5.22
C ALA A 65 26.59 0.64 3.86
N ALA A 66 26.29 1.47 2.89
CA ALA A 66 25.89 1.05 1.56
C ALA A 66 26.49 1.99 0.50
N ASP A 67 26.36 1.62 -0.75
CA ASP A 67 26.56 2.47 -1.91
C ASP A 67 25.25 2.51 -2.70
N CYS A 68 24.73 3.71 -2.88
CA CYS A 68 23.50 3.97 -3.62
C CYS A 68 23.82 4.67 -4.92
N GLY A 69 23.11 4.34 -5.99
CA GLY A 69 23.34 5.01 -7.26
C GLY A 69 22.41 4.56 -8.36
N THR A 70 22.85 4.76 -9.57
CA THR A 70 22.04 4.63 -10.78
C THR A 70 22.75 3.80 -11.82
N LEU A 71 22.07 2.76 -12.31
CA LEU A 71 22.45 1.99 -13.49
C LEU A 71 21.66 2.50 -14.69
N VAL A 72 22.33 2.77 -15.79
CA VAL A 72 21.71 3.19 -17.06
C VAL A 72 21.64 2.00 -18.01
N VAL A 73 20.45 1.74 -18.54
CA VAL A 73 20.20 0.61 -19.45
C VAL A 73 19.30 1.03 -20.62
N PRO A 74 19.33 0.31 -21.77
CA PRO A 74 18.33 0.52 -22.82
C PRO A 74 16.94 0.18 -22.33
N GLU A 75 15.92 0.94 -22.72
CA GLU A 75 14.54 0.63 -22.41
C GLU A 75 14.10 -0.68 -23.07
N ASN A 76 14.46 -0.88 -24.36
CA ASN A 76 14.13 -2.08 -25.11
C ASN A 76 15.40 -2.55 -25.87
N ARG A 77 15.99 -3.67 -25.47
CA ARG A 77 17.21 -4.22 -26.10
C ARG A 77 16.95 -4.86 -27.46
N HIS A 78 15.70 -5.12 -27.81
CA HIS A 78 15.30 -5.60 -29.14
C HIS A 78 15.25 -4.49 -30.18
N GLN A 79 15.38 -3.22 -29.77
CA GLN A 79 15.29 -2.05 -30.63
C GLN A 79 16.59 -1.29 -30.70
N ALA A 80 17.18 -1.22 -31.90
CA ALA A 80 18.37 -0.39 -32.12
C ALA A 80 18.05 1.09 -31.85
N GLY A 81 18.91 1.78 -31.09
CA GLY A 81 18.71 3.18 -30.75
C GLY A 81 17.60 3.45 -29.72
N SER A 82 17.18 2.38 -28.98
CA SER A 82 16.24 2.55 -27.87
C SER A 82 16.71 3.63 -26.89
N ARG A 83 15.77 4.42 -26.36
CA ARG A 83 16.10 5.38 -25.32
C ARG A 83 16.69 4.70 -24.10
N LEU A 84 17.43 5.44 -23.30
CA LEU A 84 17.98 4.97 -22.04
C LEU A 84 16.99 5.20 -20.90
N ILE A 85 16.98 4.27 -19.96
CA ILE A 85 16.29 4.40 -18.67
C ILE A 85 17.28 4.22 -17.54
N ALA A 86 16.97 4.76 -16.38
CA ALA A 86 17.79 4.69 -15.18
C ALA A 86 17.12 3.80 -14.13
N LEU A 87 17.87 2.91 -13.50
CA LEU A 87 17.44 2.03 -12.44
C LEU A 87 18.22 2.31 -11.17
N PRO A 88 17.60 2.44 -9.99
CA PRO A 88 18.32 2.58 -8.74
C PRO A 88 19.07 1.29 -8.41
N VAL A 89 20.27 1.42 -7.87
CA VAL A 89 21.07 0.31 -7.35
C VAL A 89 21.53 0.64 -5.94
N THR A 90 21.35 -0.29 -5.03
CA THR A 90 21.86 -0.20 -3.66
C THR A 90 22.70 -1.43 -3.37
N ARG A 91 23.99 -1.22 -3.07
CA ARG A 91 24.92 -2.24 -2.59
C ARG A 91 25.10 -2.07 -1.09
N ILE A 92 24.47 -2.92 -0.28
CA ILE A 92 24.65 -2.98 1.17
C ILE A 92 25.94 -3.74 1.44
N ARG A 93 26.91 -3.09 2.06
CA ARG A 93 28.25 -3.65 2.20
C ARG A 93 28.32 -4.75 3.25
N ALA A 94 29.10 -5.78 2.95
CA ALA A 94 29.41 -6.85 3.90
C ALA A 94 30.11 -6.29 5.14
N ARG A 95 29.87 -6.91 6.31
CA ARG A 95 30.54 -6.56 7.57
C ARG A 95 31.83 -7.38 7.81
N THR A 96 32.35 -8.06 6.83
CA THR A 96 33.57 -8.86 6.88
C THR A 96 34.61 -8.35 5.91
N ALA A 97 35.89 -8.48 6.26
CA ALA A 97 36.99 -8.13 5.37
C ALA A 97 37.16 -9.09 4.16
N ARG A 98 36.56 -10.28 4.25
CA ARG A 98 36.59 -11.29 3.18
C ARG A 98 35.15 -11.71 2.87
N PRO A 99 34.42 -10.88 2.09
CA PRO A 99 33.06 -11.23 1.73
C PRO A 99 32.99 -12.44 0.80
N GLY A 100 31.96 -13.26 0.99
CA GLY A 100 31.59 -14.31 0.04
C GLY A 100 30.97 -13.73 -1.22
N THR A 101 30.50 -14.59 -2.11
CA THR A 101 29.78 -14.21 -3.34
C THR A 101 28.60 -13.28 -3.00
N PRO A 102 28.49 -12.13 -3.69
CA PRO A 102 27.44 -11.14 -3.40
C PRO A 102 26.05 -11.71 -3.71
N VAL A 103 25.06 -11.31 -2.94
CA VAL A 103 23.67 -11.73 -3.13
C VAL A 103 22.90 -10.66 -3.89
N PHE A 104 22.27 -11.05 -4.99
CA PHE A 104 21.22 -10.26 -5.63
C PHE A 104 19.87 -10.69 -5.07
N ARG A 105 19.19 -9.77 -4.40
CA ARG A 105 17.85 -9.97 -3.85
C ARG A 105 16.81 -9.70 -4.96
N LEU A 106 15.83 -10.60 -5.10
CA LEU A 106 14.76 -10.51 -6.10
C LEU A 106 13.39 -10.61 -5.41
N GLN A 107 12.73 -9.46 -5.31
CA GLN A 107 11.42 -9.31 -4.67
C GLN A 107 10.33 -9.98 -5.49
N GLY A 108 9.30 -10.46 -4.77
CA GLY A 108 8.03 -10.93 -5.34
C GLY A 108 7.16 -9.80 -5.90
N GLY A 109 5.90 -10.01 -5.91
CA GLY A 109 4.88 -9.15 -6.50
C GLY A 109 4.11 -9.95 -7.55
N PRO A 110 3.96 -9.49 -8.81
CA PRO A 110 4.65 -8.38 -9.52
C PRO A 110 4.21 -6.98 -9.08
N GLY A 111 4.90 -5.96 -9.58
CA GLY A 111 4.58 -4.56 -9.33
C GLY A 111 5.03 -4.01 -7.96
N ILE A 112 5.82 -4.79 -7.21
CA ILE A 112 6.38 -4.40 -5.92
C ILE A 112 7.83 -3.98 -6.06
N THR A 113 8.25 -2.97 -5.29
CA THR A 113 9.63 -2.45 -5.30
C THR A 113 10.65 -3.51 -4.91
N ASN A 114 11.77 -3.56 -5.63
CA ASN A 114 12.92 -4.40 -5.24
C ASN A 114 13.91 -3.66 -4.33
N MET A 115 13.65 -2.39 -4.00
CA MET A 115 14.57 -1.55 -3.23
C MET A 115 14.40 -1.68 -1.71
N GLU A 116 13.42 -2.48 -1.25
CA GLU A 116 13.12 -2.69 0.16
C GLU A 116 13.41 -4.13 0.58
N PHE A 117 14.32 -4.30 1.54
CA PHE A 117 14.65 -5.60 2.12
C PHE A 117 15.12 -5.44 3.56
N ALA A 118 14.20 -5.40 4.50
CA ALA A 118 14.49 -5.23 5.93
C ALA A 118 15.44 -6.31 6.49
N ALA A 119 15.32 -7.54 5.98
CA ALA A 119 16.16 -8.68 6.38
C ALA A 119 17.58 -8.68 5.76
N ALA A 120 17.96 -7.66 4.99
CA ALA A 120 19.29 -7.56 4.38
C ALA A 120 20.44 -7.74 5.39
N SER A 121 20.24 -7.27 6.63
CA SER A 121 21.21 -7.44 7.73
C SER A 121 21.57 -8.90 8.04
N ARG A 122 20.69 -9.85 7.72
CA ARG A 122 20.90 -11.28 7.97
C ARG A 122 21.89 -11.90 6.98
N LEU A 123 22.02 -11.31 5.79
CA LEU A 123 22.94 -11.74 4.73
C LEU A 123 24.20 -10.89 4.71
N ALA A 124 24.09 -9.59 5.00
CA ALA A 124 25.20 -8.64 4.96
C ALA A 124 26.27 -8.87 6.05
N ALA A 125 26.05 -9.81 6.96
CA ALA A 125 27.09 -10.25 7.89
C ALA A 125 28.30 -10.85 7.15
N GLY A 126 28.08 -11.58 6.05
CA GLY A 126 29.12 -12.33 5.35
C GLY A 126 29.30 -11.96 3.86
N ARG A 127 28.44 -11.17 3.26
CA ARG A 127 28.45 -10.88 1.80
C ARG A 127 27.78 -9.56 1.48
N ASP A 128 28.13 -8.94 0.35
CA ASP A 128 27.37 -7.80 -0.15
C ASP A 128 25.95 -8.22 -0.51
N VAL A 129 24.97 -7.37 -0.21
CA VAL A 129 23.58 -7.55 -0.64
C VAL A 129 23.25 -6.45 -1.62
N VAL A 130 22.85 -6.82 -2.82
CA VAL A 130 22.58 -5.89 -3.91
C VAL A 130 21.10 -5.90 -4.25
N LEU A 131 20.52 -4.70 -4.24
CA LEU A 131 19.17 -4.42 -4.70
C LEU A 131 19.29 -3.64 -6.00
N VAL A 132 18.73 -4.19 -7.08
CA VAL A 132 18.63 -3.51 -8.37
C VAL A 132 17.16 -3.23 -8.61
N GLY A 133 16.80 -1.96 -8.79
CA GLY A 133 15.41 -1.58 -9.01
C GLY A 133 14.84 -2.22 -10.27
N TYR A 134 13.57 -2.63 -10.19
CA TYR A 134 12.88 -3.21 -11.33
C TYR A 134 12.46 -2.15 -12.33
N ARG A 135 12.76 -2.38 -13.62
CA ARG A 135 12.21 -1.56 -14.70
C ARG A 135 10.69 -1.52 -14.65
N GLY A 136 10.11 -0.38 -14.88
CA GLY A 136 8.66 -0.18 -14.78
C GLY A 136 8.12 0.01 -13.36
N VAL A 137 8.93 -0.26 -12.32
CA VAL A 137 8.55 -0.12 -10.91
C VAL A 137 9.40 0.92 -10.20
N ASP A 138 10.73 0.75 -10.20
CA ASP A 138 11.66 1.53 -9.38
C ASP A 138 12.47 2.56 -10.17
N GLY A 139 12.44 2.47 -11.51
CA GLY A 139 13.30 3.26 -12.39
C GLY A 139 12.74 4.63 -12.76
N SER A 140 13.47 5.30 -13.69
CA SER A 140 13.08 6.58 -14.27
C SER A 140 11.77 6.52 -15.08
N VAL A 141 11.34 5.33 -15.46
CA VAL A 141 10.05 5.07 -16.09
C VAL A 141 9.27 4.13 -15.20
N ARG A 142 8.08 4.57 -14.77
CA ARG A 142 7.14 3.75 -14.00
C ARG A 142 5.93 3.43 -14.87
N LEU A 143 5.47 2.20 -14.78
CA LEU A 143 4.26 1.74 -15.47
C LEU A 143 3.01 1.97 -14.61
N ASP A 144 2.92 3.14 -13.97
CA ASP A 144 1.76 3.50 -13.15
C ASP A 144 0.51 3.61 -14.02
N CYS A 145 -0.57 2.96 -13.56
CA CYS A 145 -1.87 2.93 -14.23
C CYS A 145 -2.96 3.54 -13.36
N PRO A 146 -3.01 4.87 -13.20
CA PRO A 146 -4.07 5.53 -12.42
C PRO A 146 -5.47 5.23 -12.96
N GLU A 147 -5.60 4.84 -14.21
CA GLU A 147 -6.85 4.37 -14.82
C GLU A 147 -7.35 3.10 -14.13
N VAL A 148 -6.45 2.15 -13.86
CA VAL A 148 -6.76 0.88 -13.19
C VAL A 148 -7.05 1.12 -11.72
N ASP A 149 -6.22 1.89 -11.03
CA ASP A 149 -6.43 2.30 -9.64
C ASP A 149 -7.82 2.93 -9.48
N SER A 150 -8.17 3.86 -10.36
CA SER A 150 -9.45 4.55 -10.35
C SER A 150 -10.64 3.62 -10.64
N ALA A 151 -10.49 2.67 -11.56
CA ALA A 151 -11.52 1.67 -11.84
C ALA A 151 -11.76 0.77 -10.62
N MET A 152 -10.69 0.31 -9.94
CA MET A 152 -10.79 -0.50 -8.73
C MET A 152 -11.40 0.28 -7.57
N ARG A 153 -11.00 1.53 -7.34
CA ARG A 153 -11.56 2.39 -6.27
C ARG A 153 -13.05 2.65 -6.42
N ARG A 154 -13.55 2.75 -7.68
CA ARG A 154 -14.96 2.98 -7.99
C ARG A 154 -15.78 1.69 -8.11
N ALA A 155 -15.15 0.53 -8.03
CA ALA A 155 -15.85 -0.74 -8.10
C ALA A 155 -16.78 -0.90 -6.89
N ALA A 156 -18.04 -1.21 -7.14
CA ALA A 156 -18.97 -1.54 -6.07
C ALA A 156 -18.63 -2.89 -5.41
N ASP A 157 -18.02 -3.80 -6.17
CA ASP A 157 -17.42 -5.05 -5.74
C ASP A 157 -16.23 -5.33 -6.67
N LEU A 158 -15.05 -5.61 -6.10
CA LEU A 158 -13.80 -5.76 -6.85
C LEU A 158 -13.81 -6.94 -7.84
N ALA A 159 -14.58 -7.99 -7.56
CA ALA A 159 -14.71 -9.14 -8.45
C ALA A 159 -16.04 -9.15 -9.24
N GLY A 160 -16.84 -8.10 -9.13
CA GLY A 160 -18.09 -8.02 -9.88
C GLY A 160 -17.84 -7.92 -11.39
N ALA A 161 -18.72 -8.51 -12.22
CA ALA A 161 -18.55 -8.55 -13.68
C ALA A 161 -18.32 -7.17 -14.29
N LYS A 162 -19.07 -6.14 -13.84
CA LYS A 162 -18.88 -4.75 -14.30
C LYS A 162 -17.51 -4.18 -13.94
N ALA A 163 -16.96 -4.56 -12.79
CA ALA A 163 -15.63 -4.14 -12.37
C ALA A 163 -14.55 -4.79 -13.24
N ILE A 164 -14.67 -6.10 -13.48
CA ILE A 164 -13.77 -6.85 -14.37
C ILE A 164 -13.75 -6.26 -15.80
N ASP A 165 -14.91 -5.89 -16.36
CA ASP A 165 -14.99 -5.20 -17.65
C ASP A 165 -14.31 -3.85 -17.63
N ALA A 166 -14.50 -3.08 -16.54
CA ALA A 166 -13.86 -1.77 -16.36
C ALA A 166 -12.33 -1.90 -16.26
N TYR A 167 -11.81 -2.94 -15.61
CA TYR A 167 -10.37 -3.18 -15.49
C TYR A 167 -9.74 -3.44 -16.86
N ALA A 168 -10.34 -4.29 -17.68
CA ALA A 168 -9.83 -4.56 -19.02
C ALA A 168 -9.76 -3.29 -19.88
N THR A 169 -10.75 -2.41 -19.76
CA THR A 169 -10.76 -1.10 -20.44
C THR A 169 -9.67 -0.18 -19.86
N ALA A 170 -9.53 -0.12 -18.53
CA ALA A 170 -8.55 0.70 -17.85
C ALA A 170 -7.09 0.30 -18.19
N TYR A 171 -6.81 -1.02 -18.31
CA TYR A 171 -5.50 -1.50 -18.74
C TYR A 171 -5.17 -1.09 -20.18
N ARG A 172 -6.15 -1.12 -21.10
CA ARG A 172 -5.94 -0.61 -22.48
C ARG A 172 -5.62 0.88 -22.48
N SER A 173 -6.44 1.68 -21.78
CA SER A 173 -6.23 3.13 -21.69
C SER A 173 -4.87 3.47 -21.05
N CYS A 174 -4.45 2.72 -20.02
CA CYS A 174 -3.12 2.86 -19.44
C CYS A 174 -2.02 2.57 -20.47
N ALA A 175 -2.11 1.46 -21.19
CA ALA A 175 -1.12 1.10 -22.21
C ALA A 175 -1.05 2.14 -23.34
N GLU A 176 -2.19 2.68 -23.78
CA GLU A 176 -2.27 3.75 -24.77
C GLU A 176 -1.63 5.05 -24.28
N ARG A 177 -1.93 5.47 -23.03
CA ARG A 177 -1.32 6.66 -22.44
C ARG A 177 0.20 6.52 -22.29
N LEU A 178 0.68 5.38 -21.80
CA LEU A 178 2.12 5.13 -21.66
C LEU A 178 2.83 5.19 -23.02
N ARG A 179 2.27 4.56 -24.05
CA ARG A 179 2.81 4.63 -25.42
C ARG A 179 2.81 6.04 -25.98
N SER A 180 1.71 6.77 -25.79
CA SER A 180 1.61 8.18 -26.23
C SER A 180 2.62 9.07 -25.50
N GLY A 181 3.01 8.70 -24.26
CA GLY A 181 4.10 9.30 -23.49
C GLY A 181 5.49 8.83 -23.92
N GLY A 182 5.61 8.04 -25.00
CA GLY A 182 6.89 7.57 -25.53
C GLY A 182 7.48 6.36 -24.79
N VAL A 183 6.68 5.62 -23.99
CA VAL A 183 7.13 4.38 -23.33
C VAL A 183 7.05 3.21 -24.33
N ASP A 184 8.18 2.52 -24.53
CA ASP A 184 8.19 1.29 -25.33
C ASP A 184 7.85 0.09 -24.43
N LEU A 185 6.55 -0.27 -24.40
CA LEU A 185 6.05 -1.34 -23.55
C LEU A 185 6.65 -2.73 -23.87
N GLY A 186 7.23 -2.92 -25.07
CA GLY A 186 7.94 -4.15 -25.43
C GLY A 186 9.22 -4.38 -24.64
N GLY A 187 9.76 -3.34 -24.03
CA GLY A 187 10.95 -3.40 -23.18
C GLY A 187 10.70 -3.78 -21.71
N TYR A 188 9.47 -4.06 -21.29
CA TYR A 188 9.14 -4.33 -19.88
C TYR A 188 8.78 -5.80 -19.64
N SER A 189 9.64 -6.68 -20.08
CA SER A 189 9.50 -8.14 -19.89
C SER A 189 10.39 -8.65 -18.75
N LEU A 190 10.13 -9.89 -18.28
CA LEU A 190 11.02 -10.55 -17.31
C LEU A 190 12.43 -10.81 -17.86
N PRO A 191 12.63 -11.22 -19.15
CA PRO A 191 13.97 -11.31 -19.74
C PRO A 191 14.72 -9.98 -19.74
N GLU A 192 14.09 -8.87 -20.07
CA GLU A 192 14.69 -7.53 -20.01
C GLU A 192 15.10 -7.14 -18.59
N ARG A 193 14.28 -7.49 -17.57
CA ARG A 193 14.62 -7.32 -16.14
C ARG A 193 15.85 -8.15 -15.76
N VAL A 194 15.98 -9.37 -16.27
CA VAL A 194 17.15 -10.24 -16.06
C VAL A 194 18.40 -9.65 -16.71
N ASP A 195 18.27 -9.08 -17.90
CA ASP A 195 19.38 -8.41 -18.58
C ASP A 195 19.85 -7.15 -17.82
N ASP A 196 18.97 -6.47 -17.08
CA ASP A 196 19.35 -5.38 -16.17
C ASP A 196 20.18 -5.88 -14.99
N LEU A 197 19.78 -7.02 -14.40
CA LEU A 197 20.54 -7.65 -13.31
C LEU A 197 21.94 -8.08 -13.78
N GLU A 198 22.05 -8.64 -14.98
CA GLU A 198 23.33 -9.01 -15.56
C GLU A 198 24.17 -7.76 -15.89
N ALA A 199 23.58 -6.67 -16.36
CA ALA A 199 24.27 -5.37 -16.55
C ALA A 199 24.78 -4.84 -15.21
N ALA A 200 23.96 -4.88 -14.14
CA ALA A 200 24.38 -4.48 -12.79
C ALA A 200 25.55 -5.34 -12.28
N ARG A 201 25.50 -6.66 -12.46
CA ARG A 201 26.58 -7.56 -12.07
C ARG A 201 27.90 -7.17 -12.73
N ARG A 202 27.86 -6.92 -14.04
CA ARG A 202 29.04 -6.53 -14.81
C ARG A 202 29.59 -5.16 -14.38
N ALA A 203 28.70 -4.19 -14.24
CA ALA A 203 29.07 -2.83 -13.83
C ALA A 203 29.67 -2.79 -12.41
N LEU A 204 29.18 -3.68 -11.51
CA LEU A 204 29.72 -3.84 -10.15
C LEU A 204 31.05 -4.64 -10.12
N GLY A 205 31.48 -5.22 -11.24
CA GLY A 205 32.72 -6.00 -11.36
C GLY A 205 32.62 -7.40 -10.72
N TYR A 206 31.44 -7.91 -10.43
CA TYR A 206 31.28 -9.25 -9.84
C TYR A 206 31.43 -10.34 -10.91
N ARG A 207 32.25 -11.35 -10.63
CA ARG A 207 32.41 -12.51 -11.51
C ARG A 207 31.16 -13.41 -11.47
N HIS A 208 30.66 -13.68 -10.28
CA HIS A 208 29.44 -14.46 -10.00
C HIS A 208 28.58 -13.73 -8.98
N VAL A 209 27.30 -14.10 -8.91
CA VAL A 209 26.37 -13.67 -7.88
C VAL A 209 25.59 -14.87 -7.36
N ASP A 210 25.20 -14.82 -6.11
CA ASP A 210 24.15 -15.66 -5.54
C ASP A 210 22.81 -14.97 -5.72
N LEU A 211 21.72 -15.74 -5.89
CA LEU A 211 20.38 -15.22 -5.97
C LEU A 211 19.58 -15.61 -4.70
N VAL A 212 18.89 -14.63 -4.11
CA VAL A 212 17.87 -14.86 -3.09
C VAL A 212 16.58 -14.22 -3.57
N SER A 213 15.61 -15.06 -3.88
CA SER A 213 14.38 -14.65 -4.56
C SER A 213 13.13 -15.14 -3.84
N GLU A 214 12.02 -14.43 -4.02
CA GLU A 214 10.75 -14.73 -3.37
C GLU A 214 9.58 -14.63 -4.34
N SER A 215 8.60 -15.54 -4.19
CA SER A 215 7.32 -15.47 -4.91
C SER A 215 7.53 -15.24 -6.41
N ALA A 216 6.91 -14.24 -7.02
CA ALA A 216 7.12 -13.85 -8.42
C ALA A 216 8.60 -13.57 -8.77
N GLY A 217 9.42 -13.12 -7.83
CA GLY A 217 10.86 -12.92 -8.02
C GLY A 217 11.62 -14.22 -8.32
N THR A 218 11.08 -15.38 -7.92
CA THR A 218 11.67 -16.70 -8.26
C THR A 218 11.61 -16.98 -9.76
N ARG A 219 10.59 -16.43 -10.46
CA ARG A 219 10.53 -16.48 -11.93
C ARG A 219 11.69 -15.70 -12.55
N THR A 220 12.01 -14.53 -12.03
CA THR A 220 13.20 -13.75 -12.45
C THR A 220 14.48 -14.54 -12.20
N ALA A 221 14.62 -15.19 -11.03
CA ALA A 221 15.78 -16.04 -10.71
C ALA A 221 15.92 -17.24 -11.64
N MET A 222 14.82 -17.92 -11.99
CA MET A 222 14.83 -19.03 -12.96
C MET A 222 15.33 -18.56 -14.33
N ILE A 223 14.77 -17.46 -14.84
CA ILE A 223 15.18 -16.90 -16.14
C ILE A 223 16.65 -16.50 -16.10
N TYR A 224 17.12 -15.92 -15.00
CA TYR A 224 18.53 -15.55 -14.83
C TYR A 224 19.44 -16.81 -14.88
N ALA A 225 19.09 -17.87 -14.14
CA ALA A 225 19.82 -19.12 -14.15
C ALA A 225 19.80 -19.83 -15.52
N TRP A 226 18.75 -19.67 -16.31
CA TRP A 226 18.66 -20.22 -17.67
C TRP A 226 19.41 -19.39 -18.72
N ARG A 227 19.37 -18.07 -18.59
CA ARG A 227 19.94 -17.13 -19.57
C ARG A 227 21.45 -16.90 -19.34
N TYR A 228 21.85 -16.82 -18.07
CA TYR A 228 23.22 -16.54 -17.64
C TYR A 228 23.73 -17.57 -16.61
N PRO A 229 23.73 -18.87 -16.90
CA PRO A 229 24.08 -19.91 -15.93
C PRO A 229 25.50 -19.78 -15.38
N LYS A 230 26.43 -19.17 -16.15
CA LYS A 230 27.81 -18.94 -15.73
C LYS A 230 27.98 -17.74 -14.80
N SER A 231 26.98 -16.90 -14.68
CA SER A 231 26.98 -15.70 -13.80
C SER A 231 26.41 -16.00 -12.42
N VAL A 232 25.67 -17.11 -12.26
CA VAL A 232 25.01 -17.48 -11.00
C VAL A 232 25.80 -18.62 -10.34
N GLU A 233 26.24 -18.40 -9.08
CA GLU A 233 26.92 -19.43 -8.30
C GLU A 233 25.90 -20.33 -7.61
N ARG A 234 24.95 -19.77 -6.87
CA ARG A 234 23.85 -20.49 -6.21
C ARG A 234 22.56 -19.69 -6.24
N SER A 235 21.44 -20.38 -6.11
CA SER A 235 20.11 -19.74 -6.06
C SER A 235 19.29 -20.30 -4.92
N VAL A 236 18.73 -19.41 -4.07
CA VAL A 236 17.71 -19.72 -3.07
C VAL A 236 16.41 -19.12 -3.54
N MET A 237 15.40 -19.94 -3.72
CA MET A 237 14.06 -19.56 -4.17
C MET A 237 13.05 -19.86 -3.06
N ILE A 238 12.44 -18.83 -2.50
CA ILE A 238 11.46 -18.90 -1.40
C ILE A 238 10.08 -18.69 -1.98
N ALA A 239 9.11 -19.55 -1.65
CA ALA A 239 7.75 -19.47 -2.19
C ALA A 239 7.77 -19.50 -3.74
N VAL A 240 8.07 -20.65 -4.29
CA VAL A 240 8.51 -20.83 -5.69
C VAL A 240 7.35 -20.78 -6.67
N ASN A 241 7.45 -19.92 -7.71
CA ASN A 241 6.44 -19.74 -8.76
C ASN A 241 6.96 -20.18 -10.14
N PRO A 242 6.78 -21.45 -10.56
CA PRO A 242 7.19 -21.94 -11.88
C PRO A 242 6.36 -21.32 -13.02
N PRO A 243 6.84 -21.36 -14.29
CA PRO A 243 6.09 -20.93 -15.46
C PRO A 243 4.68 -21.54 -15.53
N GLY A 244 3.67 -20.69 -15.81
CA GLY A 244 2.26 -21.09 -15.87
C GLY A 244 1.49 -20.93 -14.54
N ASN A 245 2.18 -20.57 -13.46
CA ASN A 245 1.62 -20.58 -12.11
C ASN A 245 1.40 -19.17 -11.50
N PHE A 246 1.30 -18.12 -12.32
CA PHE A 246 0.69 -16.86 -11.85
C PHE A 246 -0.83 -16.97 -11.69
N ILE A 247 -1.43 -18.02 -12.26
CA ILE A 247 -2.84 -18.37 -12.09
C ILE A 247 -2.96 -19.29 -10.89
N TRP A 248 -3.87 -18.99 -9.99
CA TRP A 248 -4.19 -19.85 -8.85
C TRP A 248 -5.28 -20.84 -9.24
N TYR A 249 -4.89 -22.08 -9.44
CA TYR A 249 -5.80 -23.16 -9.84
C TYR A 249 -6.65 -23.61 -8.64
N PRO A 250 -7.99 -23.59 -8.73
CA PRO A 250 -8.87 -23.91 -7.61
C PRO A 250 -8.62 -25.28 -6.95
N GLY A 251 -8.32 -26.31 -7.73
CA GLY A 251 -7.99 -27.62 -7.18
C GLY A 251 -6.76 -27.64 -6.27
N ILE A 252 -5.77 -26.80 -6.56
CA ILE A 252 -4.55 -26.70 -5.74
C ILE A 252 -4.85 -25.86 -4.47
N THR A 253 -5.63 -24.80 -4.59
CA THR A 253 -6.06 -24.01 -3.42
C THR A 253 -6.93 -24.84 -2.49
N ASP A 254 -7.78 -25.70 -3.01
CA ASP A 254 -8.57 -26.66 -2.24
C ASP A 254 -7.70 -27.62 -1.42
N GLU A 255 -6.59 -28.13 -2.01
CA GLU A 255 -5.63 -28.95 -1.27
C GLU A 255 -5.08 -28.21 -0.05
N GLN A 256 -4.81 -26.90 -0.18
CA GLN A 256 -4.31 -26.09 0.93
C GLN A 256 -5.38 -25.81 1.99
N VAL A 257 -6.63 -25.55 1.59
CA VAL A 257 -7.75 -25.44 2.54
C VAL A 257 -7.92 -26.72 3.34
N ARG A 258 -7.86 -27.89 2.68
CA ARG A 258 -7.97 -29.19 3.37
C ARG A 258 -6.85 -29.44 4.38
N LYS A 259 -5.63 -28.87 4.16
CA LYS A 259 -4.57 -28.93 5.19
C LYS A 259 -4.93 -28.11 6.43
N TYR A 260 -5.45 -26.88 6.26
CA TYR A 260 -5.99 -26.11 7.38
C TYR A 260 -7.14 -26.84 8.07
N ALA A 261 -8.04 -27.49 7.31
CA ALA A 261 -9.14 -28.27 7.89
C ALA A 261 -8.64 -29.43 8.75
N LYS A 262 -7.59 -30.13 8.32
CA LYS A 262 -6.94 -31.17 9.15
C LYS A 262 -6.35 -30.60 10.44
N LEU A 263 -5.69 -29.46 10.38
CA LEU A 263 -5.14 -28.80 11.56
C LEU A 263 -6.26 -28.35 12.51
N CYS A 264 -7.33 -27.79 11.97
CA CYS A 264 -8.54 -27.42 12.73
C CYS A 264 -9.18 -28.62 13.45
N ALA A 265 -9.33 -29.76 12.75
CA ALA A 265 -9.90 -30.96 13.35
C ALA A 265 -9.11 -31.50 14.55
N HIS A 266 -7.79 -31.23 14.63
CA HIS A 266 -6.94 -31.61 15.74
C HIS A 266 -6.79 -30.50 16.81
N ASP A 267 -7.39 -29.36 16.60
CA ASP A 267 -7.37 -28.21 17.54
C ASP A 267 -8.75 -28.07 18.20
N GLY A 268 -8.82 -28.21 19.51
CA GLY A 268 -10.10 -28.18 20.25
C GLY A 268 -10.82 -26.83 20.16
N SER A 269 -10.11 -25.72 20.00
CA SER A 269 -10.71 -24.39 19.86
C SER A 269 -11.35 -24.18 18.49
N CYS A 270 -10.79 -24.82 17.46
CA CYS A 270 -11.34 -24.77 16.10
C CYS A 270 -12.47 -25.81 15.93
N SER A 271 -12.22 -27.07 16.28
CA SER A 271 -13.15 -28.19 16.08
C SER A 271 -14.46 -28.05 16.88
N SER A 272 -14.45 -27.31 18.01
CA SER A 272 -15.69 -26.98 18.73
C SER A 272 -16.61 -25.98 17.97
N ARG A 273 -16.09 -25.27 16.96
CA ARG A 273 -16.82 -24.25 16.19
C ARG A 273 -17.28 -24.73 14.82
N THR A 274 -16.75 -25.86 14.35
CA THR A 274 -17.12 -26.46 13.05
C THR A 274 -16.84 -27.96 13.03
N GLY A 275 -17.70 -28.73 12.39
CA GLY A 275 -17.46 -30.16 12.14
C GLY A 275 -16.39 -30.39 11.06
N ASP A 276 -16.29 -29.49 10.06
CA ASP A 276 -15.28 -29.48 9.00
C ASP A 276 -15.06 -28.05 8.50
N LEU A 277 -13.84 -27.55 8.63
CA LEU A 277 -13.49 -26.21 8.21
C LEU A 277 -13.63 -26.01 6.69
N ALA A 278 -13.27 -27.02 5.88
CA ALA A 278 -13.37 -26.92 4.42
C ALA A 278 -14.83 -26.80 3.99
N VAL A 279 -15.72 -27.60 4.60
CA VAL A 279 -17.16 -27.50 4.37
C VAL A 279 -17.68 -26.14 4.83
N THR A 280 -17.26 -25.65 5.98
CA THR A 280 -17.66 -24.32 6.47
C THR A 280 -17.26 -23.21 5.51
N LEU A 281 -16.02 -23.18 5.03
CA LEU A 281 -15.54 -22.16 4.07
C LEU A 281 -16.29 -22.24 2.73
N HIS A 282 -16.66 -23.44 2.30
CA HIS A 282 -17.40 -23.64 1.04
C HIS A 282 -18.86 -23.27 1.16
N SER A 283 -19.55 -23.74 2.21
CA SER A 283 -21.02 -23.67 2.33
C SER A 283 -21.54 -22.43 3.05
N THR A 284 -20.69 -21.72 3.81
CA THR A 284 -21.14 -20.50 4.48
C THR A 284 -21.35 -19.39 3.46
N PRO A 285 -22.58 -18.89 3.25
CA PRO A 285 -22.82 -17.79 2.35
C PRO A 285 -22.21 -16.51 2.91
N VAL A 286 -21.67 -15.67 2.05
CA VAL A 286 -21.25 -14.31 2.44
C VAL A 286 -22.52 -13.47 2.59
N PRO A 287 -22.88 -12.99 3.81
CA PRO A 287 -24.06 -12.17 3.98
C PRO A 287 -23.90 -10.83 3.25
N HIS A 288 -24.96 -10.31 2.66
CA HIS A 288 -24.93 -9.03 1.95
C HIS A 288 -24.72 -7.83 2.89
N ARG A 289 -24.97 -7.97 4.18
CA ARG A 289 -24.90 -6.89 5.18
C ARG A 289 -24.54 -7.41 6.58
N TRP A 290 -23.84 -6.54 7.32
CA TRP A 290 -23.78 -6.59 8.77
C TRP A 290 -24.52 -5.36 9.31
N TRP A 291 -25.71 -5.57 9.88
CA TRP A 291 -26.68 -4.52 10.15
C TRP A 291 -27.02 -3.70 8.88
N PHE A 292 -26.67 -2.39 8.87
CA PHE A 292 -26.84 -1.51 7.72
C PHE A 292 -25.59 -1.42 6.82
N LEU A 293 -24.50 -2.03 7.22
CA LEU A 293 -23.20 -1.97 6.53
C LEU A 293 -23.13 -3.05 5.43
N PRO A 294 -22.88 -2.70 4.18
CA PRO A 294 -22.81 -3.67 3.10
C PRO A 294 -21.54 -4.53 3.20
N ILE A 295 -21.67 -5.80 2.90
CA ILE A 295 -20.57 -6.75 2.69
C ILE A 295 -20.56 -7.10 1.21
N ARG A 296 -19.41 -7.00 0.57
CA ARG A 296 -19.23 -7.29 -0.86
C ARG A 296 -18.56 -8.65 -0.99
N GLU A 297 -19.25 -9.58 -1.65
CA GLU A 297 -18.82 -10.98 -1.70
C GLU A 297 -17.45 -11.12 -2.38
N GLY A 298 -17.25 -10.52 -3.56
CA GLY A 298 -15.98 -10.60 -4.26
C GLY A 298 -14.82 -10.04 -3.44
N ASN A 299 -15.05 -8.93 -2.73
CA ASN A 299 -14.03 -8.35 -1.82
C ASN A 299 -13.66 -9.35 -0.71
N VAL A 300 -14.65 -10.01 -0.10
CA VAL A 300 -14.42 -11.01 0.96
C VAL A 300 -13.65 -12.20 0.42
N ARG A 301 -14.01 -12.72 -0.76
CA ARG A 301 -13.33 -13.88 -1.36
C ARG A 301 -11.87 -13.57 -1.72
N ILE A 302 -11.60 -12.39 -2.30
CA ILE A 302 -10.24 -11.91 -2.56
C ILE A 302 -9.46 -11.77 -1.23
N ALA A 303 -10.04 -11.07 -0.24
CA ALA A 303 -9.42 -10.90 1.07
C ALA A 303 -9.16 -12.23 1.78
N THR A 304 -10.06 -13.21 1.62
CA THR A 304 -9.88 -14.55 2.19
C THR A 304 -8.69 -15.26 1.57
N PHE A 305 -8.56 -15.25 0.24
CA PHE A 305 -7.42 -15.88 -0.44
C PHE A 305 -6.09 -15.29 0.04
N PHE A 306 -5.97 -13.96 0.00
CA PHE A 306 -4.75 -13.27 0.45
C PHE A 306 -4.53 -13.41 1.97
N GLY A 307 -5.61 -13.47 2.75
CA GLY A 307 -5.56 -13.70 4.19
C GLY A 307 -5.06 -15.08 4.56
N LEU A 308 -5.29 -16.09 3.73
CA LEU A 308 -4.82 -17.46 3.95
C LEU A 308 -3.37 -17.69 3.50
N MET A 309 -2.74 -16.73 2.81
CA MET A 309 -1.36 -16.87 2.33
C MET A 309 -0.35 -17.04 3.45
N ASN A 310 -0.47 -16.31 4.55
CA ASN A 310 0.48 -16.33 5.66
C ASN A 310 -0.16 -16.95 6.91
N ALA A 311 0.50 -17.96 7.44
CA ALA A 311 0.03 -18.73 8.60
C ALA A 311 0.41 -18.09 9.94
N THR A 312 1.42 -17.20 9.95
CA THR A 312 1.91 -16.56 11.18
C THR A 312 1.41 -15.12 11.31
N PRO A 313 0.95 -14.70 12.52
CA PRO A 313 0.59 -13.30 12.74
C PRO A 313 1.76 -12.32 12.60
N ALA A 314 2.99 -12.80 12.82
CA ALA A 314 4.20 -11.98 12.70
C ALA A 314 4.48 -11.55 11.26
N ALA A 315 4.14 -12.38 10.28
CA ALA A 315 4.34 -12.09 8.86
C ALA A 315 3.29 -11.12 8.30
N ALA A 316 2.02 -11.31 8.67
CA ALA A 316 0.88 -10.67 8.00
C ALA A 316 0.15 -9.62 8.85
N GLY A 317 0.60 -9.34 10.07
CA GLY A 317 -0.02 -8.36 10.95
C GLY A 317 -1.52 -8.64 11.20
N PRO A 318 -2.43 -7.71 10.82
CA PRO A 318 -3.87 -7.91 11.01
C PRO A 318 -4.50 -8.91 10.02
N ILE A 319 -3.80 -9.27 8.92
CA ILE A 319 -4.27 -10.19 7.88
C ILE A 319 -3.42 -11.45 7.97
N SER A 320 -3.98 -12.57 8.48
CA SER A 320 -3.32 -13.86 8.58
C SER A 320 -4.35 -14.97 8.53
N ALA A 321 -3.92 -16.19 8.19
CA ALA A 321 -4.82 -17.34 8.09
C ALA A 321 -5.62 -17.59 9.38
N PRO A 322 -5.03 -17.57 10.60
CA PRO A 322 -5.80 -17.72 11.82
C PRO A 322 -6.94 -16.70 11.97
N ARG A 323 -6.68 -15.43 11.67
CA ARG A 323 -7.69 -14.37 11.77
C ARG A 323 -8.75 -14.46 10.67
N THR A 324 -8.34 -14.86 9.47
CA THR A 324 -9.25 -15.07 8.34
C THR A 324 -10.17 -16.23 8.61
N ILE A 325 -9.66 -17.36 9.08
CA ILE A 325 -10.42 -18.54 9.47
C ILE A 325 -11.38 -18.21 10.62
N ASP A 326 -10.90 -17.49 11.65
CA ASP A 326 -11.73 -17.05 12.77
C ASP A 326 -12.93 -16.21 12.31
N ALA A 327 -12.74 -15.30 11.36
CA ALA A 327 -13.82 -14.48 10.80
C ALA A 327 -14.87 -15.33 10.08
N TRP A 328 -14.46 -16.35 9.33
CA TRP A 328 -15.39 -17.28 8.67
C TRP A 328 -16.14 -18.17 9.65
N LEU A 329 -15.44 -18.69 10.66
CA LEU A 329 -16.07 -19.46 11.74
C LEU A 329 -17.09 -18.62 12.52
N ALA A 330 -16.79 -17.34 12.76
CA ALA A 330 -17.71 -16.42 13.39
C ALA A 330 -18.94 -16.15 12.50
N ALA A 331 -18.74 -15.94 11.20
CA ALA A 331 -19.81 -15.72 10.24
C ALA A 331 -20.76 -16.94 10.14
N ALA A 332 -20.20 -18.16 10.11
CA ALA A 332 -20.97 -19.40 10.14
C ALA A 332 -21.83 -19.53 11.41
N ASN A 333 -21.41 -18.90 12.50
CA ASN A 333 -22.13 -18.84 13.78
C ASN A 333 -22.93 -17.53 13.97
N GLY A 334 -23.23 -16.79 12.91
CA GLY A 334 -24.12 -15.63 12.91
C GLY A 334 -23.47 -14.27 13.15
N ASP A 335 -22.12 -14.15 13.25
CA ASP A 335 -21.40 -12.87 13.37
C ASP A 335 -20.56 -12.56 12.13
N PRO A 336 -21.10 -11.85 11.12
CA PRO A 336 -20.39 -11.54 9.90
C PRO A 336 -19.50 -10.28 9.98
N SER A 337 -19.34 -9.70 11.17
CA SER A 337 -18.59 -8.43 11.34
C SER A 337 -17.13 -8.52 10.86
N GLY A 338 -16.49 -9.69 11.02
CA GLY A 338 -15.14 -9.93 10.49
C GLY A 338 -15.09 -9.94 8.97
N LEU A 339 -16.09 -10.49 8.29
CA LEU A 339 -16.20 -10.47 6.83
C LEU A 339 -16.47 -9.06 6.30
N TRP A 340 -17.25 -8.24 7.04
CA TRP A 340 -17.37 -6.82 6.71
C TRP A 340 -16.02 -6.10 6.73
N LEU A 341 -15.22 -6.32 7.76
CA LEU A 341 -13.88 -5.73 7.84
C LEU A 341 -13.00 -6.17 6.67
N GLN A 342 -13.00 -7.46 6.32
CA GLN A 342 -12.31 -7.98 5.15
C GLN A 342 -12.75 -7.29 3.86
N SER A 343 -14.06 -7.12 3.68
CA SER A 343 -14.63 -6.45 2.51
C SER A 343 -14.16 -5.00 2.38
N VAL A 344 -14.12 -4.25 3.49
CA VAL A 344 -13.65 -2.86 3.52
C VAL A 344 -12.13 -2.78 3.29
N MET A 345 -11.37 -3.66 3.96
CA MET A 345 -9.90 -3.69 3.80
C MET A 345 -9.49 -4.03 2.36
N ALA A 346 -10.16 -4.96 1.70
CA ALA A 346 -9.92 -5.25 0.29
C ALA A 346 -10.10 -4.01 -0.59
N GLN A 347 -11.18 -3.26 -0.38
CA GLN A 347 -11.46 -2.02 -1.13
C GLN A 347 -10.39 -0.93 -0.92
N LEU A 348 -9.76 -0.88 0.25
CA LEU A 348 -8.73 0.12 0.56
C LEU A 348 -7.34 -0.29 0.07
N VAL A 349 -7.02 -1.58 0.11
CA VAL A 349 -5.66 -2.07 -0.12
C VAL A 349 -5.38 -2.36 -1.59
N PHE A 350 -6.24 -3.12 -2.26
CA PHE A 350 -5.94 -3.64 -3.61
C PHE A 350 -5.78 -2.58 -4.71
N PRO A 351 -6.51 -1.44 -4.71
CA PRO A 351 -6.35 -0.45 -5.77
C PRO A 351 -4.93 0.10 -5.92
N SER A 352 -4.17 0.19 -4.83
CA SER A 352 -2.81 0.76 -4.82
C SER A 352 -1.74 -0.23 -4.31
N ALA A 353 -2.05 -1.54 -4.31
CA ALA A 353 -1.14 -2.54 -3.76
C ALA A 353 0.14 -2.74 -4.60
N GLN A 354 0.12 -2.36 -5.87
CA GLN A 354 1.20 -2.66 -6.82
C GLN A 354 1.19 -1.72 -8.03
N VAL A 355 2.29 -1.68 -8.77
CA VAL A 355 2.35 -1.01 -10.07
C VAL A 355 1.62 -1.87 -11.11
N HIS A 356 0.40 -1.51 -11.46
CA HIS A 356 -0.48 -2.33 -12.29
C HIS A 356 0.04 -2.58 -13.70
N GLY A 357 0.78 -1.64 -14.29
CA GLY A 357 1.39 -1.86 -15.59
C GLY A 357 2.49 -2.92 -15.57
N ASP A 358 3.25 -3.03 -14.47
CA ASP A 358 4.22 -4.13 -14.30
C ASP A 358 3.51 -5.49 -14.11
N LEU A 359 2.41 -5.52 -13.34
CA LEU A 359 1.56 -6.71 -13.27
C LEU A 359 1.12 -7.17 -14.66
N ALA A 360 0.63 -6.24 -15.49
CA ALA A 360 0.16 -6.56 -16.83
C ALA A 360 1.30 -7.07 -17.73
N ALA A 361 2.47 -6.44 -17.67
CA ALA A 361 3.65 -6.84 -18.43
C ALA A 361 4.15 -8.24 -18.00
N VAL A 362 4.21 -8.53 -16.69
CA VAL A 362 4.62 -9.83 -16.15
C VAL A 362 3.60 -10.92 -16.46
N ALA A 363 2.28 -10.61 -16.38
CA ALA A 363 1.21 -11.56 -16.72
C ALA A 363 1.31 -12.08 -18.16
N ARG A 364 1.92 -11.32 -19.08
CA ARG A 364 2.20 -11.75 -20.45
C ARG A 364 3.09 -12.97 -20.52
N SER A 365 3.99 -13.20 -19.54
CA SER A 365 4.84 -14.39 -19.49
C SER A 365 4.05 -15.70 -19.35
N ASP A 366 2.83 -15.64 -18.79
CA ASP A 366 1.91 -16.76 -18.64
C ASP A 366 0.68 -16.66 -19.56
N ALA A 367 0.74 -15.85 -20.63
CA ALA A 367 -0.39 -15.58 -21.53
C ALA A 367 -1.03 -16.86 -22.08
N ALA A 368 -0.22 -17.86 -22.46
CA ALA A 368 -0.74 -19.12 -22.99
C ALA A 368 -1.47 -19.95 -21.91
N ALA A 369 -0.98 -19.94 -20.67
CA ALA A 369 -1.63 -20.60 -19.53
C ALA A 369 -2.94 -19.89 -19.17
N ALA A 370 -2.92 -18.56 -19.10
CA ALA A 370 -4.10 -17.75 -18.84
C ALA A 370 -5.19 -17.96 -19.89
N LYS A 371 -4.84 -17.93 -21.18
CA LYS A 371 -5.79 -18.20 -22.26
C LYS A 371 -6.46 -19.56 -22.14
N ARG A 372 -5.69 -20.61 -21.82
CA ARG A 372 -6.27 -21.97 -21.64
C ARG A 372 -7.19 -22.03 -20.43
N TYR A 373 -6.77 -21.41 -19.33
CA TYR A 373 -7.55 -21.40 -18.08
C TYR A 373 -8.90 -20.72 -18.28
N PHE A 374 -8.90 -19.47 -18.74
CA PHE A 374 -10.12 -18.67 -18.90
C PHE A 374 -10.98 -19.03 -20.12
N ALA A 375 -10.50 -19.92 -21.04
CA ALA A 375 -11.32 -20.44 -22.14
C ALA A 375 -12.21 -21.61 -21.75
N GLY A 376 -11.96 -22.25 -20.59
CA GLY A 376 -12.69 -23.41 -20.09
C GLY A 376 -13.55 -23.14 -18.87
N ALA A 377 -14.32 -24.13 -18.44
CA ALA A 377 -14.90 -24.12 -17.11
C ALA A 377 -13.76 -24.43 -16.11
N HIS A 378 -13.36 -23.41 -15.34
CA HIS A 378 -12.17 -23.51 -14.50
C HIS A 378 -12.50 -23.62 -13.01
N ASP A 379 -13.74 -23.31 -12.59
CA ASP A 379 -14.24 -23.59 -11.25
C ASP A 379 -15.33 -24.65 -11.30
N HIS A 380 -15.05 -25.82 -10.73
CA HIS A 380 -15.96 -26.96 -10.65
C HIS A 380 -16.55 -27.13 -9.23
N GLY A 381 -16.90 -26.04 -8.56
CA GLY A 381 -17.40 -26.05 -7.19
C GLY A 381 -16.28 -26.20 -6.16
N SER A 382 -15.19 -25.50 -6.37
CA SER A 382 -14.08 -25.43 -5.42
C SER A 382 -14.45 -24.69 -4.13
N ILE A 383 -13.66 -24.88 -3.07
CA ILE A 383 -13.97 -24.36 -1.73
C ILE A 383 -13.97 -22.83 -1.70
N LEU A 384 -12.98 -22.20 -2.33
CA LEU A 384 -12.84 -20.73 -2.35
C LEU A 384 -13.29 -20.09 -3.66
N GLY A 385 -13.55 -20.87 -4.71
CA GLY A 385 -13.77 -20.35 -6.06
C GLY A 385 -12.48 -19.89 -6.74
N ASP A 386 -12.64 -19.31 -7.92
CA ASP A 386 -11.55 -18.76 -8.74
C ASP A 386 -11.46 -17.22 -8.70
N THR A 387 -12.23 -16.59 -7.82
CA THR A 387 -12.43 -15.13 -7.74
C THR A 387 -11.10 -14.35 -7.73
N SER A 388 -10.07 -14.88 -7.07
CA SER A 388 -8.77 -14.20 -6.99
C SER A 388 -7.99 -14.23 -8.31
N SER A 389 -8.05 -15.33 -9.07
CA SER A 389 -7.49 -15.40 -10.42
C SER A 389 -8.26 -14.53 -11.39
N SER A 390 -9.58 -14.57 -11.34
CA SER A 390 -10.47 -13.71 -12.14
C SER A 390 -10.21 -12.23 -11.88
N PHE A 391 -10.06 -11.83 -10.63
CA PHE A 391 -9.70 -10.46 -10.24
C PHE A 391 -8.32 -10.06 -10.79
N LEU A 392 -7.27 -10.87 -10.55
CA LEU A 392 -5.89 -10.54 -10.91
C LEU A 392 -5.72 -10.43 -12.44
N PHE A 393 -6.36 -11.30 -13.20
CA PHE A 393 -6.26 -11.36 -14.66
C PHE A 393 -7.41 -10.68 -15.40
N ALA A 394 -8.35 -10.04 -14.71
CA ALA A 394 -9.59 -9.50 -15.29
C ALA A 394 -10.29 -10.55 -16.19
N ASP A 395 -10.49 -11.77 -15.69
CA ASP A 395 -10.97 -12.94 -16.46
C ASP A 395 -10.12 -13.22 -17.72
N GLY A 396 -8.81 -13.10 -17.61
CA GLY A 396 -7.87 -13.28 -18.71
C GLY A 396 -7.79 -12.09 -19.68
N ARG A 397 -8.62 -11.06 -19.53
CA ARG A 397 -8.69 -9.91 -20.44
C ARG A 397 -7.48 -8.98 -20.33
N ILE A 398 -6.72 -9.00 -19.22
CA ILE A 398 -5.46 -8.28 -19.09
C ILE A 398 -4.47 -8.67 -20.20
N ILE A 399 -4.50 -9.96 -20.64
CA ILE A 399 -3.62 -10.48 -21.68
C ILE A 399 -3.91 -9.82 -23.05
N SER A 400 -5.17 -9.53 -23.37
CA SER A 400 -5.54 -8.84 -24.61
C SER A 400 -5.52 -7.32 -24.47
N ALA A 401 -5.66 -6.81 -23.25
CA ALA A 401 -5.64 -5.38 -22.95
C ALA A 401 -4.22 -4.79 -22.98
N TRP A 402 -3.21 -5.60 -22.61
CA TRP A 402 -1.81 -5.18 -22.64
C TRP A 402 -1.12 -5.66 -23.92
N PRO A 403 -0.24 -4.83 -24.54
CA PRO A 403 0.42 -5.21 -25.80
C PRO A 403 1.30 -6.44 -25.64
N ALA A 404 1.36 -7.25 -26.69
CA ALA A 404 2.29 -8.35 -26.79
C ALA A 404 3.72 -7.84 -26.93
N GLY A 405 4.65 -8.51 -26.26
CA GLY A 405 6.08 -8.23 -26.33
C GLY A 405 6.85 -9.36 -27.03
N PRO A 406 8.09 -9.11 -27.48
CA PRO A 406 8.92 -10.11 -28.15
C PRO A 406 9.26 -11.31 -27.25
N ASP A 407 9.29 -11.13 -25.95
CA ASP A 407 9.72 -12.12 -24.96
C ASP A 407 8.57 -12.91 -24.31
N ASP A 408 7.31 -12.63 -24.62
CA ASP A 408 6.14 -13.20 -23.92
C ASP A 408 6.17 -14.72 -23.76
N ASN A 409 6.67 -15.44 -24.77
CA ASN A 409 6.73 -16.90 -24.75
C ASN A 409 8.15 -17.45 -24.56
N ALA A 410 9.16 -16.59 -24.44
CA ALA A 410 10.56 -17.01 -24.41
C ALA A 410 10.88 -17.95 -23.25
N TYR A 411 10.23 -17.72 -22.08
CA TYR A 411 10.43 -18.50 -20.85
C TYR A 411 9.11 -18.99 -20.24
N SER A 412 8.11 -19.26 -21.08
CA SER A 412 6.79 -19.75 -20.65
C SER A 412 6.78 -21.23 -20.21
N ARG A 413 7.91 -21.93 -20.32
CA ARG A 413 8.09 -23.34 -19.91
C ARG A 413 9.34 -23.48 -19.06
N VAL A 414 9.28 -24.41 -18.11
CA VAL A 414 10.43 -24.80 -17.29
C VAL A 414 11.55 -25.36 -18.19
N ARG A 415 12.79 -25.00 -17.87
CA ARG A 415 14.00 -25.48 -18.52
C ARG A 415 14.95 -26.09 -17.49
N THR A 416 15.82 -27.00 -17.93
CA THR A 416 16.84 -27.57 -17.06
C THR A 416 17.91 -26.53 -16.70
N SER A 417 18.26 -26.44 -15.40
CA SER A 417 19.38 -25.65 -14.90
C SER A 417 20.27 -26.49 -14.00
N ARG A 418 21.59 -26.37 -14.19
CA ARG A 418 22.59 -27.02 -13.33
C ARG A 418 23.09 -26.12 -12.20
N VAL A 419 22.59 -24.91 -12.11
CA VAL A 419 22.89 -24.00 -10.98
C VAL A 419 22.42 -24.67 -9.69
N PRO A 420 23.28 -24.83 -8.68
CA PRO A 420 22.86 -25.35 -7.37
C PRO A 420 21.72 -24.48 -6.80
N THR A 421 20.57 -25.10 -6.59
CA THR A 421 19.33 -24.37 -6.26
C THR A 421 18.65 -24.97 -5.04
N LEU A 422 18.31 -24.14 -4.08
CA LEU A 422 17.50 -24.47 -2.91
C LEU A 422 16.09 -23.88 -3.09
N LEU A 423 15.08 -24.75 -3.14
CA LEU A 423 13.67 -24.38 -3.11
C LEU A 423 13.18 -24.44 -1.67
N VAL A 424 12.60 -23.35 -1.16
CA VAL A 424 12.02 -23.28 0.18
C VAL A 424 10.54 -22.91 0.06
N SER A 425 9.68 -23.69 0.68
CA SER A 425 8.23 -23.48 0.64
C SER A 425 7.60 -23.74 2.00
N GLY A 426 6.57 -23.00 2.35
CA GLY A 426 5.66 -23.38 3.43
C GLY A 426 4.65 -24.44 2.94
N ASP A 427 4.27 -25.41 3.77
CA ASP A 427 3.30 -26.42 3.36
C ASP A 427 1.85 -25.91 3.31
N LEU A 428 1.58 -24.73 3.88
CA LEU A 428 0.31 -24.03 3.85
C LEU A 428 0.28 -22.85 2.86
N ASP A 429 1.30 -22.71 2.01
CA ASP A 429 1.37 -21.61 1.04
C ASP A 429 0.25 -21.72 -0.01
N PHE A 430 -0.61 -20.73 -0.06
CA PHE A 430 -1.72 -20.62 -1.03
C PHE A 430 -1.30 -20.05 -2.37
N ALA A 431 -0.35 -19.11 -2.37
CA ALA A 431 0.05 -18.41 -3.58
C ALA A 431 0.99 -19.25 -4.46
N THR A 432 1.91 -19.97 -3.80
CA THR A 432 2.93 -20.80 -4.46
C THR A 432 3.08 -22.13 -3.73
N PRO A 433 2.08 -23.01 -3.84
CA PRO A 433 2.04 -24.26 -3.10
C PRO A 433 3.26 -25.16 -3.39
N PRO A 434 3.84 -25.83 -2.38
CA PRO A 434 5.09 -26.57 -2.51
C PRO A 434 5.04 -27.71 -3.54
N GLN A 435 3.86 -28.31 -3.76
CA GLN A 435 3.65 -29.38 -4.73
C GLN A 435 3.88 -28.91 -6.18
N THR A 436 3.63 -27.63 -6.48
CA THR A 436 3.88 -27.06 -7.80
C THR A 436 5.39 -27.03 -8.11
N ALA A 437 6.19 -26.53 -7.17
CA ALA A 437 7.64 -26.54 -7.28
C ALA A 437 8.20 -27.97 -7.38
N ALA A 438 7.67 -28.90 -6.58
CA ALA A 438 8.11 -30.31 -6.54
C ALA A 438 7.82 -31.06 -7.87
N ARG A 439 6.65 -30.82 -8.45
CA ARG A 439 6.22 -31.54 -9.67
C ARG A 439 6.77 -30.92 -10.95
N GLU A 440 6.86 -29.59 -11.01
CA GLU A 440 7.13 -28.87 -12.26
C GLU A 440 8.57 -28.36 -12.38
N LEU A 441 9.21 -27.92 -11.27
CA LEU A 441 10.54 -27.31 -11.34
C LEU A 441 11.66 -28.27 -10.88
N LEU A 442 11.49 -28.92 -9.72
CA LEU A 442 12.53 -29.73 -9.10
C LEU A 442 13.09 -30.84 -10.02
N PRO A 443 12.28 -31.52 -10.87
CA PRO A 443 12.79 -32.52 -11.82
C PRO A 443 13.75 -31.97 -12.88
N HIS A 444 13.73 -30.65 -13.09
CA HIS A 444 14.60 -29.91 -14.00
C HIS A 444 15.83 -29.29 -13.34
N LEU A 445 16.05 -29.56 -12.06
CA LEU A 445 17.18 -29.06 -11.27
C LEU A 445 18.05 -30.22 -10.77
N PRO A 446 18.99 -30.77 -11.57
CA PRO A 446 19.83 -31.89 -11.15
C PRO A 446 20.64 -31.62 -9.88
N ASN A 447 20.96 -30.36 -9.59
CA ASN A 447 21.59 -29.89 -8.33
C ASN A 447 20.60 -29.15 -7.44
N GLY A 448 19.30 -29.49 -7.52
CA GLY A 448 18.22 -28.86 -6.76
C GLY A 448 17.88 -29.62 -5.50
N HIS A 449 17.54 -28.87 -4.46
CA HIS A 449 16.99 -29.40 -3.21
C HIS A 449 15.70 -28.65 -2.88
N GLN A 450 14.74 -29.34 -2.25
CA GLN A 450 13.54 -28.70 -1.73
C GLN A 450 13.41 -28.92 -0.22
N VAL A 451 13.12 -27.84 0.51
CA VAL A 451 12.74 -27.84 1.92
C VAL A 451 11.30 -27.35 2.01
N VAL A 452 10.44 -28.15 2.64
CA VAL A 452 9.05 -27.77 2.94
C VAL A 452 8.90 -27.56 4.44
N LEU A 453 8.61 -26.33 4.84
CA LEU A 453 8.51 -25.92 6.23
C LEU A 453 7.09 -26.13 6.74
N LYS A 454 6.97 -26.84 7.86
CA LYS A 454 5.68 -27.26 8.42
C LYS A 454 4.87 -26.11 9.00
N ASN A 455 3.60 -26.05 8.55
CA ASN A 455 2.61 -25.06 8.99
C ASN A 455 3.05 -23.61 8.76
N LEU A 456 3.91 -23.36 7.78
CA LEU A 456 4.23 -22.02 7.28
C LEU A 456 3.49 -21.78 5.95
N GLY A 457 3.15 -20.54 5.71
CA GLY A 457 2.54 -20.08 4.47
C GLY A 457 3.57 -19.50 3.52
N HIS A 458 3.28 -18.30 2.97
CA HIS A 458 4.05 -17.63 1.93
C HIS A 458 5.40 -17.06 2.44
N ALA A 459 6.14 -16.41 1.57
CA ALA A 459 7.50 -15.92 1.80
C ALA A 459 7.69 -15.10 3.09
N ASP A 460 6.70 -14.31 3.49
CA ASP A 460 6.80 -13.50 4.71
C ASP A 460 6.90 -14.38 5.97
N ASP A 461 6.23 -15.52 6.00
CA ASP A 461 6.34 -16.48 7.10
C ASP A 461 7.77 -17.02 7.26
N PHE A 462 8.46 -17.27 6.14
CA PHE A 462 9.86 -17.73 6.16
C PHE A 462 10.78 -16.73 6.87
N TRP A 463 10.59 -15.43 6.60
CA TRP A 463 11.43 -14.40 7.21
C TRP A 463 11.05 -14.07 8.65
N ALA A 464 9.76 -14.21 8.99
CA ALA A 464 9.20 -13.72 10.26
C ALA A 464 9.13 -14.78 11.36
N TYR A 465 8.91 -16.05 11.04
CA TYR A 465 8.64 -17.09 12.04
C TYR A 465 9.84 -17.42 12.91
N GLU A 466 10.93 -17.88 12.32
CA GLU A 466 12.19 -18.20 13.00
C GLU A 466 13.37 -17.54 12.27
N PRO A 467 13.59 -16.24 12.49
CA PRO A 467 14.56 -15.46 11.71
C PRO A 467 15.99 -16.02 11.74
N ALA A 468 16.39 -16.64 12.85
CA ALA A 468 17.72 -17.26 12.99
C ALA A 468 17.83 -18.56 12.18
N ALA A 469 16.77 -19.38 12.17
CA ALA A 469 16.73 -20.62 11.38
C ALA A 469 16.72 -20.31 9.87
N GLY A 470 15.90 -19.34 9.43
CA GLY A 470 15.90 -18.88 8.05
C GLY A 470 17.24 -18.33 7.59
N SER A 471 17.87 -17.50 8.43
CA SER A 471 19.21 -16.97 8.14
C SER A 471 20.25 -18.07 8.05
N GLN A 472 20.22 -19.08 8.93
CA GLN A 472 21.15 -20.21 8.88
C GLN A 472 20.96 -21.02 7.62
N LEU A 473 19.74 -21.43 7.28
CA LEU A 473 19.43 -22.20 6.07
C LEU A 473 19.99 -21.51 4.83
N VAL A 474 19.67 -20.24 4.63
CA VAL A 474 20.12 -19.45 3.46
C VAL A 474 21.64 -19.32 3.46
N ASN A 475 22.25 -18.84 4.56
CA ASN A 475 23.68 -18.59 4.59
C ASN A 475 24.52 -19.88 4.47
N THR A 476 24.08 -21.01 5.06
CA THR A 476 24.77 -22.30 4.93
C THR A 476 24.73 -22.80 3.48
N PHE A 477 23.57 -22.72 2.84
CA PHE A 477 23.46 -23.10 1.42
C PHE A 477 24.30 -22.22 0.50
N LEU A 478 24.24 -20.91 0.68
CA LEU A 478 25.03 -19.96 -0.13
C LEU A 478 26.54 -20.09 0.11
N ALA A 479 26.98 -20.52 1.29
CA ALA A 479 28.40 -20.70 1.59
C ALA A 479 28.96 -22.03 1.06
N SER A 480 28.21 -23.12 1.15
CA SER A 480 28.74 -24.48 0.93
C SER A 480 27.87 -25.39 0.07
N GLY A 481 26.66 -24.98 -0.31
CA GLY A 481 25.67 -25.83 -0.98
C GLY A 481 24.96 -26.82 -0.05
N ARG A 482 25.29 -26.84 1.26
CA ARG A 482 24.63 -27.71 2.24
C ARG A 482 23.27 -27.17 2.64
N VAL A 483 22.30 -28.05 2.70
CA VAL A 483 20.96 -27.75 3.18
C VAL A 483 20.89 -28.07 4.69
N ASP A 484 20.61 -27.08 5.50
CA ASP A 484 20.49 -27.23 6.96
C ASP A 484 19.23 -26.52 7.48
N ALA A 485 18.14 -27.27 7.54
CA ALA A 485 16.85 -26.82 8.07
C ALA A 485 16.62 -27.30 9.53
N SER A 486 17.64 -27.83 10.21
CA SER A 486 17.52 -28.49 11.51
C SER A 486 17.03 -27.57 12.65
N ARG A 487 17.16 -26.26 12.48
CA ARG A 487 16.71 -25.28 13.47
C ARG A 487 15.26 -24.87 13.33
N PHE A 488 14.59 -25.24 12.23
CA PHE A 488 13.17 -24.94 12.11
C PHE A 488 12.34 -25.86 12.98
N THR A 489 11.43 -25.28 13.74
CA THR A 489 10.40 -26.02 14.47
C THR A 489 9.07 -25.98 13.70
N THR A 490 8.14 -26.86 14.07
CA THR A 490 6.80 -26.85 13.48
C THR A 490 5.99 -25.68 14.04
N ASN A 491 5.53 -24.78 13.20
CA ASN A 491 4.63 -23.71 13.61
C ASN A 491 3.30 -24.28 14.13
N ARG A 492 2.79 -23.77 15.23
CA ARG A 492 1.46 -24.07 15.75
C ARG A 492 0.50 -23.01 15.27
N ILE A 493 -0.53 -23.42 14.54
CA ILE A 493 -1.59 -22.51 14.12
C ILE A 493 -2.49 -22.21 15.32
N ASP A 494 -2.58 -20.94 15.67
CA ASP A 494 -3.48 -20.47 16.74
C ASP A 494 -4.83 -20.06 16.13
N PHE A 495 -5.85 -20.92 16.23
CA PHE A 495 -7.20 -20.66 15.75
C PHE A 495 -8.02 -19.71 16.65
N THR A 496 -7.41 -19.22 17.74
CA THR A 496 -8.01 -18.23 18.66
C THR A 496 -7.15 -16.97 18.72
N PRO A 497 -7.10 -16.16 17.65
CA PRO A 497 -6.22 -15.00 17.58
C PRO A 497 -6.57 -14.00 18.71
N ARG A 498 -5.54 -13.45 19.36
CA ARG A 498 -5.70 -12.47 20.47
C ARG A 498 -6.55 -11.25 20.09
N MET A 499 -6.55 -10.86 18.82
CA MET A 499 -7.35 -9.77 18.28
C MET A 499 -8.13 -10.30 17.07
N PRO A 500 -9.31 -10.91 17.28
CA PRO A 500 -10.20 -11.36 16.20
C PRO A 500 -10.63 -10.22 15.31
N GLN A 501 -10.86 -10.51 14.03
CA GLN A 501 -11.35 -9.48 13.10
C GLN A 501 -12.76 -9.00 13.48
N THR A 502 -13.59 -9.84 14.10
CA THR A 502 -14.91 -9.48 14.64
C THR A 502 -14.83 -8.44 15.75
N VAL A 503 -13.86 -8.56 16.65
CA VAL A 503 -13.62 -7.57 17.71
C VAL A 503 -13.11 -6.27 17.10
N LEU A 504 -12.16 -6.35 16.19
CA LEU A 504 -11.61 -5.16 15.51
C LEU A 504 -12.70 -4.42 14.72
N ALA A 505 -13.55 -5.14 13.98
CA ALA A 505 -14.68 -4.56 13.25
C ALA A 505 -15.63 -3.78 14.15
N LYS A 506 -16.00 -4.37 15.31
CA LYS A 506 -16.87 -3.73 16.29
C LYS A 506 -16.24 -2.49 16.91
N ILE A 507 -14.94 -2.54 17.25
CA ILE A 507 -14.19 -1.37 17.76
C ILE A 507 -14.14 -0.27 16.70
N VAL A 508 -13.79 -0.58 15.46
CA VAL A 508 -13.75 0.38 14.36
C VAL A 508 -15.13 1.03 14.17
N LEU A 509 -16.19 0.25 14.09
CA LEU A 509 -17.53 0.81 13.94
C LEU A 509 -17.94 1.67 15.13
N LEU A 510 -17.67 1.24 16.37
CA LEU A 510 -17.95 2.02 17.56
C LEU A 510 -17.25 3.37 17.53
N VAL A 511 -15.97 3.40 17.21
CA VAL A 511 -15.18 4.64 17.09
C VAL A 511 -15.73 5.54 15.98
N MET A 512 -16.06 4.98 14.81
CA MET A 512 -16.64 5.73 13.70
C MET A 512 -17.97 6.38 14.11
N VAL A 513 -18.88 5.61 14.67
CA VAL A 513 -20.21 6.10 15.11
C VAL A 513 -20.07 7.13 16.24
N ALA A 514 -19.24 6.87 17.23
CA ALA A 514 -19.04 7.78 18.37
C ALA A 514 -18.50 9.14 17.92
N LEU A 515 -17.43 9.15 17.09
CA LEU A 515 -16.83 10.41 16.63
C LEU A 515 -17.73 11.14 15.63
N ALA A 516 -18.41 10.44 14.72
CA ALA A 516 -19.38 11.03 13.82
C ALA A 516 -20.56 11.66 14.59
N SER A 517 -21.11 10.93 15.58
CA SER A 517 -22.19 11.43 16.44
C SER A 517 -21.75 12.65 17.26
N LEU A 518 -20.54 12.63 17.80
CA LEU A 518 -19.98 13.78 18.54
C LEU A 518 -19.83 14.99 17.63
N THR A 519 -19.41 14.78 16.39
CA THR A 519 -19.32 15.86 15.39
C THR A 519 -20.70 16.44 15.07
N ILE A 520 -21.68 15.59 14.77
CA ILE A 520 -23.06 16.02 14.48
C ILE A 520 -23.63 16.79 15.69
N LEU A 521 -23.50 16.22 16.89
CA LEU A 521 -23.96 16.85 18.11
C LEU A 521 -23.30 18.21 18.35
N SER A 522 -22.00 18.32 18.10
CA SER A 522 -21.27 19.59 18.19
C SER A 522 -21.76 20.60 17.17
N MET A 523 -22.08 20.18 15.94
CA MET A 523 -22.66 21.02 14.90
C MET A 523 -24.05 21.54 15.27
N LEU A 524 -24.82 20.80 16.05
CA LEU A 524 -26.15 21.22 16.53
C LEU A 524 -26.08 22.10 17.79
N LEU A 525 -25.25 21.69 18.77
CA LEU A 525 -25.22 22.36 20.09
C LEU A 525 -24.44 23.68 20.09
N LEU A 526 -23.36 23.78 19.30
CA LEU A 526 -22.52 24.98 19.28
C LEU A 526 -23.29 26.22 18.77
N PRO A 527 -24.01 26.15 17.62
CA PRO A 527 -24.88 27.26 17.20
C PRO A 527 -25.98 27.58 18.19
N LEU A 528 -26.65 26.59 18.77
CA LEU A 528 -27.68 26.78 19.78
C LEU A 528 -27.13 27.53 21.02
N ARG A 529 -25.94 27.14 21.47
CA ARG A 529 -25.26 27.82 22.59
C ARG A 529 -24.91 29.26 22.25
N VAL A 530 -24.34 29.50 21.04
CA VAL A 530 -24.00 30.86 20.58
C VAL A 530 -25.24 31.71 20.44
N HIS A 531 -26.33 31.15 19.90
CA HIS A 531 -27.61 31.86 19.79
C HIS A 531 -28.18 32.27 21.17
N ARG A 532 -28.18 31.34 22.14
CA ARG A 532 -28.77 31.56 23.49
C ARG A 532 -27.87 32.40 24.39
N ARG A 533 -26.55 32.09 24.46
CA ARG A 533 -25.63 32.70 25.45
C ARG A 533 -24.65 33.71 24.85
N GLY A 534 -24.63 33.89 23.52
CA GLY A 534 -23.72 34.79 22.83
C GLY A 534 -22.32 34.17 22.61
N ARG A 535 -21.35 35.04 22.40
CA ARG A 535 -19.98 34.68 22.07
C ARG A 535 -19.39 33.61 23.01
N VAL A 536 -18.66 32.68 22.44
CA VAL A 536 -17.88 31.68 23.21
C VAL A 536 -16.75 32.38 23.97
N GLY A 537 -16.60 32.08 25.25
CA GLY A 537 -15.53 32.66 26.07
C GLY A 537 -14.14 32.34 25.48
N ARG A 538 -13.19 33.28 25.66
CA ARG A 538 -11.86 33.22 24.99
C ARG A 538 -11.14 31.89 25.16
N ARG A 539 -11.09 31.31 26.36
CA ARG A 539 -10.44 30.00 26.62
C ARG A 539 -11.14 28.88 25.88
N SER A 540 -12.46 28.79 25.97
CA SER A 540 -13.25 27.78 25.26
C SER A 540 -13.15 27.94 23.74
N ALA A 541 -13.15 29.18 23.22
CA ALA A 541 -12.97 29.42 21.78
C ALA A 541 -11.61 28.96 21.28
N VAL A 542 -10.55 29.16 22.05
CA VAL A 542 -9.21 28.64 21.71
C VAL A 542 -9.21 27.11 21.73
N ALA A 543 -9.75 26.49 22.78
CA ALA A 543 -9.81 25.01 22.85
C ALA A 543 -10.62 24.40 21.69
N ILE A 544 -11.76 25.02 21.32
CA ILE A 544 -12.56 24.56 20.18
C ILE A 544 -11.78 24.72 18.86
N ARG A 545 -11.10 25.85 18.65
CA ARG A 545 -10.35 26.14 17.40
C ARG A 545 -9.01 25.44 17.30
N SER A 546 -8.59 24.67 18.31
CA SER A 546 -7.37 23.84 18.31
C SER A 546 -7.73 22.38 18.50
N ALA A 547 -7.70 21.86 19.72
CA ALA A 547 -7.94 20.44 20.00
C ALA A 547 -9.32 19.94 19.56
N GLY A 548 -10.36 20.81 19.69
CA GLY A 548 -11.72 20.47 19.24
C GLY A 548 -11.81 20.18 17.76
N LEU A 549 -11.03 20.89 16.91
CA LEU A 549 -11.06 20.67 15.46
C LEU A 549 -10.50 19.32 15.05
N VAL A 550 -9.58 18.72 15.83
CA VAL A 550 -9.08 17.37 15.56
C VAL A 550 -10.22 16.36 15.70
N VAL A 551 -10.98 16.44 16.78
CA VAL A 551 -12.12 15.54 17.02
C VAL A 551 -13.21 15.74 15.97
N ILE A 552 -13.54 16.99 15.65
CA ILE A 552 -14.55 17.35 14.64
C ILE A 552 -14.13 16.89 13.24
N GLY A 553 -12.88 17.10 12.88
CA GLY A 553 -12.34 16.68 11.58
C GLY A 553 -12.31 15.17 11.43
N LEU A 554 -11.83 14.43 12.45
CA LEU A 554 -11.85 12.97 12.46
C LEU A 554 -13.28 12.41 12.39
N GLY A 555 -14.19 12.95 13.21
CA GLY A 555 -15.58 12.48 13.21
C GLY A 555 -16.34 12.87 11.93
N GLY A 556 -16.02 14.00 11.33
CA GLY A 556 -16.53 14.38 10.02
C GLY A 556 -16.07 13.42 8.94
N TRP A 557 -14.77 13.09 8.89
CA TRP A 557 -14.23 12.12 7.95
C TRP A 557 -14.84 10.73 8.14
N LEU A 558 -14.87 10.21 9.37
CA LEU A 558 -15.46 8.90 9.66
C LEU A 558 -16.96 8.85 9.34
N GLY A 559 -17.70 9.94 9.57
CA GLY A 559 -19.09 10.08 9.15
C GLY A 559 -19.25 10.07 7.64
N GLY A 560 -18.35 10.76 6.92
CA GLY A 560 -18.27 10.73 5.46
C GLY A 560 -17.97 9.33 4.90
N VAL A 561 -17.04 8.60 5.51
CA VAL A 561 -16.73 7.20 5.17
C VAL A 561 -17.94 6.30 5.41
N LEU A 562 -18.64 6.43 6.56
CA LEU A 562 -19.86 5.67 6.83
C LEU A 562 -20.94 5.94 5.78
N LEU A 563 -21.13 7.20 5.39
CA LEU A 563 -22.08 7.58 4.35
C LEU A 563 -21.69 7.00 2.99
N ALA A 564 -20.40 7.07 2.63
CA ALA A 564 -19.90 6.48 1.39
C ALA A 564 -20.11 4.97 1.35
N LEU A 565 -19.77 4.26 2.44
CA LEU A 565 -19.96 2.81 2.53
C LEU A 565 -21.42 2.39 2.38
N THR A 566 -22.36 3.18 2.90
CA THR A 566 -23.79 2.79 2.98
C THR A 566 -24.65 3.31 1.82
N ALA A 567 -24.42 4.54 1.39
CA ALA A 567 -25.29 5.24 0.44
C ALA A 567 -24.62 5.55 -0.91
N MET A 568 -23.27 5.57 -0.99
CA MET A 568 -22.53 5.96 -2.18
C MET A 568 -21.39 4.96 -2.50
N PRO A 569 -21.70 3.70 -2.83
CA PRO A 569 -20.72 2.60 -2.92
C PRO A 569 -19.67 2.77 -4.02
N THR A 570 -19.88 3.70 -4.95
CA THR A 570 -18.94 4.02 -6.04
C THR A 570 -18.03 5.21 -5.73
N VAL A 571 -18.23 5.88 -4.59
CA VAL A 571 -17.33 6.93 -4.13
C VAL A 571 -16.12 6.29 -3.46
N PRO A 572 -14.89 6.53 -3.95
CA PRO A 572 -13.69 5.99 -3.34
C PRO A 572 -13.54 6.49 -1.89
N LEU A 573 -13.23 5.58 -0.96
CA LEU A 573 -13.11 5.90 0.47
C LEU A 573 -11.91 6.81 0.76
N ASP A 574 -10.92 6.80 -0.11
CA ASP A 574 -9.72 7.64 -0.08
C ASP A 574 -9.80 8.82 -1.06
N SER A 575 -10.99 9.12 -1.58
CA SER A 575 -11.23 10.25 -2.48
C SER A 575 -10.91 11.57 -1.78
N GLU A 576 -10.09 12.38 -2.42
CA GLU A 576 -9.75 13.73 -1.98
C GLU A 576 -10.99 14.62 -1.81
N LEU A 577 -11.98 14.45 -2.67
CA LEU A 577 -13.26 15.16 -2.56
C LEU A 577 -14.01 14.73 -1.30
N LEU A 578 -14.08 13.41 -1.04
CA LEU A 578 -14.70 12.90 0.19
C LEU A 578 -13.96 13.43 1.42
N LEU A 579 -12.63 13.35 1.42
CA LEU A 579 -11.79 13.84 2.52
C LEU A 579 -11.93 15.35 2.69
N GLY A 580 -11.82 16.13 1.62
CA GLY A 580 -11.92 17.59 1.64
C GLY A 580 -13.26 18.09 2.17
N VAL A 581 -14.37 17.51 1.71
CA VAL A 581 -15.72 17.91 2.12
C VAL A 581 -16.03 17.43 3.54
N SER A 582 -15.76 16.14 3.83
CA SER A 582 -16.12 15.54 5.13
C SER A 582 -15.30 16.09 6.30
N VAL A 583 -14.08 16.56 6.06
CA VAL A 583 -13.25 17.28 7.05
C VAL A 583 -13.51 18.78 7.00
N GLY A 584 -13.46 19.38 5.81
CA GLY A 584 -13.47 20.82 5.65
C GLY A 584 -14.78 21.47 6.07
N ALA A 585 -15.93 20.88 5.73
CA ALA A 585 -17.23 21.47 6.08
C ALA A 585 -17.47 21.53 7.60
N PRO A 586 -17.35 20.44 8.39
CA PRO A 586 -17.57 20.52 9.84
C PRO A 586 -16.51 21.36 10.56
N VAL A 587 -15.25 21.32 10.11
CA VAL A 587 -14.20 22.18 10.67
C VAL A 587 -14.49 23.65 10.39
N GLY A 588 -14.85 24.03 9.16
CA GLY A 588 -15.18 25.40 8.79
C GLY A 588 -16.39 25.96 9.58
N LEU A 589 -17.44 25.14 9.70
CA LEU A 589 -18.59 25.49 10.53
C LEU A 589 -18.21 25.72 12.01
N THR A 590 -17.35 24.84 12.56
CA THR A 590 -16.89 24.96 13.95
C THR A 590 -16.05 26.24 14.15
N VAL A 591 -15.13 26.50 13.20
CA VAL A 591 -14.34 27.74 13.21
C VAL A 591 -15.26 28.97 13.19
N TYR A 592 -16.22 29.01 12.28
CA TYR A 592 -17.19 30.11 12.20
C TYR A 592 -17.90 30.33 13.53
N TRP A 593 -18.51 29.30 14.15
CA TRP A 593 -19.24 29.44 15.41
C TRP A 593 -18.34 29.80 16.59
N ALA A 594 -17.06 29.46 16.54
CA ALA A 594 -16.09 29.90 17.57
C ALA A 594 -15.66 31.36 17.42
N TRP A 595 -15.82 31.98 16.24
CA TRP A 595 -15.48 33.35 15.95
C TRP A 595 -16.66 34.31 16.02
N VAL A 596 -17.89 33.85 15.67
CA VAL A 596 -19.06 34.71 15.50
C VAL A 596 -19.40 35.51 16.77
N ASP A 597 -19.73 36.79 16.60
CA ASP A 597 -20.14 37.70 17.65
C ASP A 597 -21.56 38.24 17.38
N ARG A 598 -22.32 38.60 18.44
CA ARG A 598 -23.65 39.21 18.31
C ARG A 598 -23.61 40.58 17.61
N GLY A 599 -22.48 41.30 17.76
CA GLY A 599 -22.27 42.60 17.11
C GLY A 599 -22.04 42.54 15.61
N TRP A 600 -21.92 41.34 15.03
CA TRP A 600 -21.75 41.19 13.59
C TRP A 600 -23.05 41.48 12.84
N THR A 601 -22.97 42.30 11.79
CA THR A 601 -24.09 42.54 10.87
C THR A 601 -24.43 41.24 10.10
N ALA A 602 -25.61 41.20 9.50
CA ALA A 602 -26.00 40.05 8.65
C ALA A 602 -24.99 39.79 7.54
N ALA A 603 -24.50 40.84 6.87
CA ALA A 603 -23.45 40.74 5.86
C ALA A 603 -22.12 40.18 6.41
N THR A 604 -21.72 40.62 7.61
CA THR A 604 -20.50 40.11 8.28
C THR A 604 -20.64 38.66 8.66
N LYS A 605 -21.81 38.21 9.12
CA LYS A 605 -22.08 36.81 9.44
C LYS A 605 -22.01 35.95 8.19
N ALA A 606 -22.63 36.37 7.08
CA ALA A 606 -22.61 35.65 5.81
C ALA A 606 -21.19 35.51 5.22
N THR A 607 -20.45 36.63 5.18
CA THR A 607 -19.07 36.60 4.65
C THR A 607 -18.11 35.88 5.58
N GLY A 608 -18.30 35.91 6.90
CA GLY A 608 -17.52 35.14 7.87
C GLY A 608 -17.75 33.64 7.74
N LEU A 609 -19.01 33.22 7.50
CA LEU A 609 -19.35 31.83 7.22
C LEU A 609 -18.69 31.35 5.91
N ALA A 610 -18.85 32.15 4.84
CA ALA A 610 -18.24 31.83 3.55
C ALA A 610 -16.70 31.72 3.63
N ALA A 611 -16.04 32.64 4.33
CA ALA A 611 -14.60 32.66 4.54
C ALA A 611 -14.15 31.42 5.34
N ALA A 612 -14.84 31.08 6.44
CA ALA A 612 -14.51 29.89 7.24
C ALA A 612 -14.66 28.61 6.47
N LEU A 613 -15.75 28.45 5.71
CA LEU A 613 -15.98 27.28 4.87
C LEU A 613 -14.98 27.18 3.72
N ALA A 614 -14.80 28.24 2.94
CA ALA A 614 -13.87 28.25 1.82
C ALA A 614 -12.43 27.95 2.28
N GLY A 615 -11.97 28.60 3.35
CA GLY A 615 -10.65 28.36 3.90
C GLY A 615 -10.46 26.93 4.41
N ALA A 616 -11.47 26.39 5.10
CA ALA A 616 -11.39 25.02 5.61
C ALA A 616 -11.46 23.96 4.49
N LEU A 617 -12.30 24.14 3.49
CA LEU A 617 -12.41 23.22 2.34
C LEU A 617 -11.11 23.21 1.51
N VAL A 618 -10.59 24.39 1.16
CA VAL A 618 -9.31 24.50 0.42
C VAL A 618 -8.15 23.96 1.26
N GLY A 619 -8.11 24.30 2.55
CA GLY A 619 -7.08 23.79 3.45
C GLY A 619 -7.13 22.28 3.64
N ALA A 620 -8.33 21.70 3.75
CA ALA A 620 -8.49 20.24 3.82
C ALA A 620 -8.03 19.56 2.54
N TRP A 621 -8.39 20.11 1.39
CA TRP A 621 -7.97 19.59 0.09
C TRP A 621 -6.45 19.63 -0.09
N LEU A 622 -5.80 20.78 0.16
CA LEU A 622 -4.35 20.93 0.13
C LEU A 622 -3.66 19.97 1.11
N GLY A 623 -4.19 19.83 2.33
CA GLY A 623 -3.65 18.92 3.33
C GLY A 623 -3.77 17.45 2.93
N GLY A 624 -4.87 17.07 2.27
CA GLY A 624 -5.09 15.73 1.75
C GLY A 624 -4.07 15.32 0.69
N TYR A 625 -3.65 16.26 -0.16
CA TYR A 625 -2.60 16.03 -1.15
C TYR A 625 -1.18 15.94 -0.56
N ALA A 626 -0.95 16.56 0.60
CA ALA A 626 0.39 16.73 1.16
C ALA A 626 0.99 15.42 1.73
N ALA A 627 0.23 14.36 1.86
CA ALA A 627 0.69 13.12 2.50
C ALA A 627 -0.04 11.88 1.99
N PRO A 628 0.60 10.69 2.06
CA PRO A 628 -0.09 9.43 1.81
C PRO A 628 -1.13 9.13 2.91
N VAL A 629 -2.17 8.36 2.57
CA VAL A 629 -3.12 7.81 3.56
C VAL A 629 -2.35 6.87 4.52
N PRO A 630 -2.48 6.95 5.85
CA PRO A 630 -3.46 7.64 6.69
C PRO A 630 -3.05 9.06 7.13
N LEU A 631 -1.83 9.52 6.83
CA LEU A 631 -1.36 10.84 7.25
C LEU A 631 -2.16 11.97 6.57
N ALA A 632 -2.69 11.71 5.36
CA ALA A 632 -3.54 12.64 4.61
C ALA A 632 -4.74 13.17 5.44
N VAL A 633 -5.33 12.34 6.29
CA VAL A 633 -6.46 12.76 7.16
C VAL A 633 -5.98 13.80 8.19
N LEU A 634 -4.83 13.57 8.82
CA LEU A 634 -4.28 14.49 9.82
C LEU A 634 -3.85 15.81 9.19
N THR A 635 -3.20 15.76 8.02
CA THR A 635 -2.80 16.96 7.27
C THR A 635 -4.00 17.70 6.71
N ALA A 636 -5.07 17.02 6.28
CA ALA A 636 -6.33 17.64 5.89
C ALA A 636 -6.99 18.38 7.06
N ILE A 637 -7.01 17.80 8.25
CA ILE A 637 -7.54 18.44 9.46
C ILE A 637 -6.70 19.68 9.80
N ALA A 638 -5.38 19.58 9.78
CA ALA A 638 -4.48 20.70 10.05
C ALA A 638 -4.67 21.84 9.02
N GLY A 639 -4.76 21.47 7.72
CA GLY A 639 -5.02 22.41 6.64
C GLY A 639 -6.38 23.10 6.76
N ALA A 640 -7.45 22.34 7.06
CA ALA A 640 -8.78 22.88 7.28
C ALA A 640 -8.80 23.86 8.47
N ALA A 641 -8.16 23.49 9.57
CA ALA A 641 -8.06 24.34 10.75
C ALA A 641 -7.28 25.64 10.46
N ALA A 642 -6.14 25.52 9.76
CA ALA A 642 -5.33 26.67 9.36
C ALA A 642 -6.09 27.60 8.40
N GLY A 643 -6.59 27.07 7.29
CA GLY A 643 -7.28 27.85 6.24
C GLY A 643 -8.55 28.53 6.76
N GLY A 644 -9.40 27.82 7.50
CA GLY A 644 -10.61 28.37 8.07
C GLY A 644 -10.33 29.51 9.05
N ASN A 645 -9.39 29.34 9.98
CA ASN A 645 -9.02 30.41 10.94
C ASN A 645 -8.34 31.59 10.24
N LEU A 646 -7.46 31.33 9.23
CA LEU A 646 -6.76 32.39 8.50
C LEU A 646 -7.72 33.32 7.79
N LEU A 647 -8.66 32.80 6.99
CA LEU A 647 -9.59 33.63 6.21
C LEU A 647 -10.54 34.43 7.10
N VAL A 648 -11.03 33.86 8.22
CA VAL A 648 -11.87 34.62 9.18
C VAL A 648 -11.05 35.71 9.88
N LEU A 649 -9.79 35.43 10.23
CA LEU A 649 -8.91 36.42 10.86
C LEU A 649 -8.58 37.56 9.91
N VAL A 650 -8.28 37.28 8.63
CA VAL A 650 -8.06 38.31 7.61
C VAL A 650 -9.31 39.16 7.41
N LEU A 651 -10.49 38.54 7.35
CA LEU A 651 -11.77 39.27 7.26
C LEU A 651 -12.00 40.21 8.46
N ASP A 652 -11.69 39.74 9.68
CA ASP A 652 -11.81 40.55 10.91
C ASP A 652 -10.83 41.75 10.88
N MET A 653 -9.64 41.55 10.32
CA MET A 653 -8.63 42.63 10.18
C MET A 653 -9.01 43.67 9.13
N VAL A 654 -9.45 43.25 7.95
CA VAL A 654 -9.82 44.16 6.84
C VAL A 654 -11.01 45.02 7.18
N ARG A 655 -11.88 44.57 8.09
CA ARG A 655 -13.09 45.29 8.52
C ARG A 655 -12.89 46.24 9.70
N GLN A 656 -11.73 46.21 10.35
CA GLN A 656 -11.42 47.22 11.38
C GLN A 656 -11.02 48.52 10.66
N PRO A 657 -11.77 49.64 10.82
CA PRO A 657 -11.36 50.92 10.24
C PRO A 657 -10.00 51.35 10.79
N ALA A 658 -9.11 51.80 9.92
CA ALA A 658 -7.83 52.36 10.33
C ALA A 658 -8.09 53.45 11.38
N ALA A 659 -7.43 53.36 12.53
CA ALA A 659 -7.55 54.37 13.57
C ALA A 659 -7.03 55.72 13.00
N THR A 660 -7.94 56.62 12.70
CA THR A 660 -7.55 58.02 12.47
C THR A 660 -6.82 58.51 13.69
N ALA A 661 -5.57 58.90 13.52
CA ALA A 661 -4.76 59.49 14.58
C ALA A 661 -5.51 60.69 15.21
N ALA A 662 -5.88 60.56 16.47
CA ALA A 662 -6.47 61.66 17.17
C ALA A 662 -5.45 62.81 17.26
N PRO A 663 -5.83 64.08 16.93
CA PRO A 663 -4.89 65.18 17.02
C PRO A 663 -4.44 65.37 18.49
N ALA A 664 -3.14 65.54 18.65
CA ALA A 664 -2.51 65.75 19.94
C ALA A 664 -3.20 66.96 20.67
N ARG A 665 -3.86 66.70 21.80
CA ARG A 665 -4.36 67.75 22.67
C ARG A 665 -3.15 68.49 23.23
N THR A 666 -2.94 69.74 22.75
CA THR A 666 -2.04 70.70 23.37
C THR A 666 -2.53 70.97 24.77
N ARG A 667 -1.79 70.62 25.79
CA ARG A 667 -1.97 71.05 27.16
C ARG A 667 -1.61 72.50 27.22
N THR A 668 -2.60 73.38 27.36
CA THR A 668 -2.40 74.74 27.83
C THR A 668 -2.22 74.71 29.35
N SER A 669 -1.01 75.06 29.78
CA SER A 669 -0.70 75.30 31.19
C SER A 669 -1.45 76.54 31.68
N PRO A 670 -2.04 76.56 32.91
CA PRO A 670 -2.53 77.78 33.50
C PRO A 670 -1.35 78.61 34.03
N SER A 671 -1.34 79.91 33.67
CA SER A 671 -0.43 80.92 34.23
C SER A 671 -0.80 81.22 35.68
N PRO A 672 0.15 81.51 36.57
CA PRO A 672 -0.15 81.88 37.94
C PRO A 672 -0.49 83.39 38.05
N ALA A 673 -1.51 83.71 38.84
CA ALA A 673 -1.69 85.00 39.53
C ALA A 673 -2.13 84.74 40.96
#